data_a6ab6819e5c7d7f72d150ed23ab25b9b
#
_entry.id   a6ab6819e5c7d7f72d150ed23ab25b9b
#
_cell.length_a   1.000
_cell.length_b   1.000
_cell.length_c   1.000
_cell.angle_alpha   90.00
_cell.angle_beta   90.00
_cell.angle_gamma   90.00
#
_symmetry.space_group_name_H-M   'P 1'
#
loop_
_entity.id
_entity.type
_entity.pdbx_description
1 polymer ?
#
loop_
_entity_poly.entity_id
_entity_poly.type
_entity_poly.pdbx_seq_one_letter_code
_entity_poly.pdbx_strand_id
1 'polypeptide(L)'
;MDLYRDTSVNVIENNTNFKNAWASGINAAQFNEIDLDLDGTMDLVVFDKSGNKLIPYLNKNGKFVFAPKYRSYFPELHDWVIFEDYNCDGKKDIYTYTSGGLGIYKNTSSSFLSFSLVTDLVLSDYGGPNPINIFISAVDIPAVSDVDYDGDLDILTFKITGGFIEFHKNMAMEQTGNCDTVIFQLEESCWGNFYETIGGTYTLNCQNCQCPPIINHPNAKQKHAGSTLLLIDIDNDYDKDIVLGDIGFKNLNLLINGGDSTNANMIYVDSLFPQNNLNTVPVNMDFFPTANYIDINNDGIKDLIVTVNSENNSENFTSCWLFNNSGTNTNADFNFNQNNFLQNDMIDLGSGCYPTFFDYNNDGLQDLVVGNYGYHQSGGNPSSSLALFKNIGSIDTPSFDLIDRDWQNISSINLNINLNIPALNLSPTFGDLDGDQDMDMLIGDANGKLHLFNNTGSNPPNFVLAEAEYKSLDVGYFAFPQLVDVNRDGLLDIIIGEQSGTINYCENTGTASSPTFDTIIEYFGGIDIESNIISSGFSTPKLYDNNGLYELYVGSFTGETYVFDNIDNNLTGIFDSLTILNLNEGGKSMIAMSDINNDQKTDLIVGNYSGGLSYFSSDSLVVSHFTNYSSKELNIYPNPTSRYLSINNAISGDLLILNSLGEVVLQHNKSIEKETLDLNELSAGIYLVKIKNYTVKFIVK
;
A
#
# COMPACT_ATOMS: atom_id res chain seq x y z
N MET A 1 14.73 15.47 -10.83
CA MET A 1 14.10 14.65 -11.89
C MET A 1 12.60 14.90 -11.82
N ASP A 2 11.98 15.38 -12.88
CA ASP A 2 10.51 15.56 -12.93
C ASP A 2 9.91 14.27 -13.48
N LEU A 3 9.39 13.43 -12.58
CA LEU A 3 8.81 12.13 -12.90
C LEU A 3 7.29 12.24 -13.01
N TYR A 4 6.70 11.65 -14.02
CA TYR A 4 5.26 11.44 -14.08
C TYR A 4 4.96 9.94 -14.23
N ARG A 5 3.89 9.50 -13.62
CA ARG A 5 3.46 8.11 -13.74
C ARG A 5 2.88 7.88 -15.13
N ASP A 6 3.45 6.93 -15.84
CA ASP A 6 2.96 6.52 -17.15
C ASP A 6 2.26 5.15 -17.06
N THR A 7 1.09 5.05 -17.62
CA THR A 7 0.30 3.83 -17.71
C THR A 7 0.14 3.33 -19.13
N SER A 8 0.78 3.99 -20.11
CA SER A 8 0.60 3.72 -21.53
C SER A 8 1.44 2.56 -22.05
N VAL A 9 2.53 2.20 -21.36
CA VAL A 9 3.38 1.09 -21.77
C VAL A 9 2.61 -0.22 -21.67
N ASN A 10 2.47 -0.87 -22.82
CA ASN A 10 1.69 -2.09 -22.94
C ASN A 10 2.39 -3.29 -22.30
N VAL A 11 1.64 -4.12 -21.58
CA VAL A 11 2.13 -5.39 -21.03
C VAL A 11 1.15 -6.49 -21.38
N ILE A 12 1.66 -7.62 -21.86
CA ILE A 12 0.88 -8.80 -22.17
C ILE A 12 1.39 -10.01 -21.41
N GLU A 13 0.53 -10.99 -21.22
CA GLU A 13 0.87 -12.36 -20.83
C GLU A 13 0.00 -13.33 -21.62
N ASN A 14 0.57 -14.37 -22.21
CA ASN A 14 -0.16 -15.37 -23.02
C ASN A 14 -1.07 -14.72 -24.09
N ASN A 15 -0.58 -13.68 -24.77
CA ASN A 15 -1.32 -12.87 -25.76
C ASN A 15 -2.54 -12.11 -25.18
N THR A 16 -2.64 -11.95 -23.87
CA THR A 16 -3.70 -11.16 -23.21
C THR A 16 -3.10 -9.88 -22.66
N ASN A 17 -3.68 -8.73 -23.02
CA ASN A 17 -3.26 -7.45 -22.46
C ASN A 17 -3.70 -7.30 -21.01
N PHE A 18 -2.80 -6.87 -20.15
CA PHE A 18 -3.14 -6.31 -18.85
C PHE A 18 -3.67 -4.89 -19.03
N LYS A 19 -4.95 -4.66 -18.71
CA LYS A 19 -5.60 -3.35 -18.91
C LYS A 19 -5.08 -2.28 -17.94
N ASN A 20 -4.66 -2.72 -16.77
CA ASN A 20 -4.16 -1.91 -15.67
C ASN A 20 -2.75 -2.35 -15.26
N ALA A 21 -1.90 -2.71 -16.21
CA ALA A 21 -0.60 -3.35 -15.98
C ALA A 21 0.18 -2.76 -14.80
N TRP A 22 0.26 -1.43 -14.76
CA TRP A 22 1.07 -0.66 -13.82
C TRP A 22 0.30 -0.21 -12.55
N ALA A 23 -0.75 -0.94 -12.15
CA ALA A 23 -1.56 -0.58 -10.99
C ALA A 23 -0.95 -0.97 -9.63
N SER A 24 0.26 -1.51 -9.61
CA SER A 24 1.10 -1.77 -8.42
C SER A 24 0.74 -2.99 -7.57
N GLY A 25 -0.01 -3.99 -8.09
CA GLY A 25 -0.34 -5.23 -7.36
C GLY A 25 -1.30 -5.04 -6.17
N ILE A 26 -1.85 -6.14 -5.67
CA ILE A 26 -2.84 -6.15 -4.57
C ILE A 26 -2.59 -7.38 -3.69
N ASN A 27 -2.42 -7.20 -2.38
CA ASN A 27 -2.28 -8.30 -1.42
C ASN A 27 -3.43 -8.34 -0.40
N ALA A 28 -3.58 -7.29 0.41
CA ALA A 28 -4.56 -7.20 1.49
C ALA A 28 -5.56 -6.07 1.22
N ALA A 29 -6.48 -6.32 0.29
CA ALA A 29 -7.33 -5.29 -0.30
C ALA A 29 -8.64 -5.07 0.46
N GLN A 30 -9.05 -3.81 0.52
CA GLN A 30 -10.37 -3.36 0.95
C GLN A 30 -11.00 -2.56 -0.19
N PHE A 31 -12.18 -2.97 -0.63
CA PHE A 31 -12.87 -2.40 -1.77
C PHE A 31 -13.89 -1.37 -1.33
N ASN A 32 -13.85 -0.19 -1.92
CA ASN A 32 -14.75 0.91 -1.63
C ASN A 32 -15.23 1.58 -2.92
N GLU A 33 -16.42 2.15 -2.92
CA GLU A 33 -16.98 2.90 -4.05
C GLU A 33 -17.10 4.39 -3.73
N ILE A 34 -16.78 5.23 -4.70
CA ILE A 34 -16.91 6.69 -4.62
C ILE A 34 -16.91 7.28 -6.03
N ASP A 35 -17.61 8.38 -6.26
CA ASP A 35 -17.57 9.14 -7.52
C ASP A 35 -16.30 10.00 -7.54
N LEU A 36 -15.24 9.51 -8.20
CA LEU A 36 -13.92 10.16 -8.25
C LEU A 36 -13.87 11.37 -9.18
N ASP A 37 -14.55 11.29 -10.33
CA ASP A 37 -14.53 12.35 -11.35
C ASP A 37 -15.80 13.22 -11.37
N LEU A 38 -16.69 12.98 -10.41
CA LEU A 38 -17.95 13.69 -10.17
C LEU A 38 -18.89 13.63 -11.40
N ASP A 39 -18.90 12.50 -12.10
CA ASP A 39 -19.76 12.26 -13.26
C ASP A 39 -21.13 11.64 -12.88
N GLY A 40 -21.30 11.28 -11.61
CA GLY A 40 -22.49 10.66 -11.05
C GLY A 40 -22.46 9.12 -11.14
N THR A 41 -21.40 8.54 -11.66
CA THR A 41 -21.17 7.09 -11.68
C THR A 41 -20.24 6.71 -10.53
N MET A 42 -20.57 5.66 -9.78
CA MET A 42 -19.64 5.18 -8.76
C MET A 42 -18.42 4.53 -9.38
N ASP A 43 -17.28 5.00 -8.96
CA ASP A 43 -15.95 4.51 -9.27
C ASP A 43 -15.47 3.57 -8.17
N LEU A 44 -14.33 2.93 -8.35
CA LEU A 44 -13.78 1.99 -7.40
C LEU A 44 -12.47 2.51 -6.80
N VAL A 45 -12.36 2.40 -5.49
CA VAL A 45 -11.10 2.63 -4.77
C VAL A 45 -10.74 1.37 -4.01
N VAL A 46 -9.58 0.82 -4.32
CA VAL A 46 -8.99 -0.28 -3.56
C VAL A 46 -7.95 0.29 -2.60
N PHE A 47 -8.13 0.05 -1.32
CA PHE A 47 -7.11 0.31 -0.32
C PHE A 47 -6.39 -1.00 -0.01
N ASP A 48 -5.10 -1.07 -0.32
CA ASP A 48 -4.26 -2.22 0.01
C ASP A 48 -3.50 -1.92 1.30
N LYS A 49 -3.82 -2.64 2.35
CA LYS A 49 -3.18 -2.55 3.66
C LYS A 49 -1.67 -2.79 3.58
N SER A 50 -1.21 -3.61 2.63
CA SER A 50 0.21 -3.83 2.35
C SER A 50 0.89 -2.56 1.86
N GLY A 51 1.36 -1.73 2.80
CA GLY A 51 1.98 -0.43 2.53
C GLY A 51 1.00 0.74 2.49
N ASN A 52 -0.23 0.59 3.02
CA ASN A 52 -1.25 1.64 3.12
C ASN A 52 -1.50 2.33 1.76
N LYS A 53 -1.64 1.51 0.72
CA LYS A 53 -1.68 1.98 -0.67
C LYS A 53 -3.11 2.13 -1.18
N LEU A 54 -3.40 3.28 -1.77
CA LEU A 54 -4.70 3.58 -2.37
C LEU A 54 -4.61 3.47 -3.89
N ILE A 55 -5.48 2.67 -4.50
CA ILE A 55 -5.50 2.37 -5.94
C ILE A 55 -6.86 2.75 -6.52
N PRO A 56 -6.99 3.97 -7.08
CA PRO A 56 -8.24 4.45 -7.65
C PRO A 56 -8.43 3.95 -9.09
N TYR A 57 -9.67 3.56 -9.42
CA TYR A 57 -10.10 3.16 -10.75
C TYR A 57 -11.35 3.91 -11.15
N LEU A 58 -11.36 4.50 -12.34
CA LEU A 58 -12.58 5.04 -12.94
C LEU A 58 -13.41 3.92 -13.55
N ASN A 59 -14.71 3.95 -13.30
CA ASN A 59 -15.66 3.06 -13.95
C ASN A 59 -16.08 3.64 -15.30
N LYS A 60 -15.61 3.05 -16.38
CA LYS A 60 -15.97 3.45 -17.74
C LYS A 60 -16.83 2.36 -18.40
N ASN A 61 -18.15 2.46 -18.20
CA ASN A 61 -19.14 1.50 -18.68
C ASN A 61 -18.92 0.06 -18.19
N GLY A 62 -18.75 -0.11 -16.89
CA GLY A 62 -18.51 -1.41 -16.24
C GLY A 62 -17.10 -1.96 -16.40
N LYS A 63 -16.14 -1.12 -16.83
CA LYS A 63 -14.71 -1.45 -16.90
C LYS A 63 -13.93 -0.52 -16.00
N PHE A 64 -13.15 -1.07 -15.10
CA PHE A 64 -12.29 -0.32 -14.21
C PHE A 64 -10.98 0.04 -14.89
N VAL A 65 -10.72 1.34 -15.00
CA VAL A 65 -9.51 1.89 -15.59
C VAL A 65 -8.70 2.58 -14.49
N PHE A 66 -7.49 2.13 -14.28
CA PHE A 66 -6.60 2.67 -13.26
C PHE A 66 -6.38 4.18 -13.46
N ALA A 67 -6.58 4.96 -12.40
CA ALA A 67 -6.60 6.41 -12.43
C ALA A 67 -5.76 7.05 -11.31
N PRO A 68 -4.42 6.85 -11.32
CA PRO A 68 -3.52 7.21 -10.22
C PRO A 68 -3.55 8.69 -9.84
N LYS A 69 -3.96 9.58 -10.74
CA LYS A 69 -4.07 11.03 -10.48
C LYS A 69 -5.00 11.37 -9.31
N TYR A 70 -6.00 10.52 -9.02
CA TYR A 70 -6.93 10.78 -7.92
C TYR A 70 -6.35 10.45 -6.55
N ARG A 71 -5.26 9.70 -6.46
CA ARG A 71 -4.61 9.35 -5.19
C ARG A 71 -4.26 10.58 -4.35
N SER A 72 -3.74 11.63 -4.99
CA SER A 72 -3.31 12.85 -4.31
C SER A 72 -4.43 13.69 -3.70
N TYR A 73 -5.69 13.39 -3.98
CA TYR A 73 -6.83 14.07 -3.37
C TYR A 73 -7.26 13.47 -2.03
N PHE A 74 -6.83 12.23 -1.74
CA PHE A 74 -7.15 11.56 -0.48
C PHE A 74 -6.19 11.98 0.63
N PRO A 75 -6.65 11.99 1.90
CA PRO A 75 -5.75 12.10 3.05
C PRO A 75 -4.85 10.87 3.16
N GLU A 76 -3.85 10.93 4.04
CA GLU A 76 -3.12 9.72 4.45
C GLU A 76 -4.08 8.77 5.17
N LEU A 77 -4.12 7.52 4.73
CA LEU A 77 -4.99 6.46 5.23
C LEU A 77 -4.13 5.30 5.71
N HIS A 78 -4.53 4.66 6.82
CA HIS A 78 -3.75 3.60 7.45
C HIS A 78 -4.63 2.40 7.81
N ASP A 79 -4.07 1.20 7.73
CA ASP A 79 -4.58 -0.07 8.22
C ASP A 79 -5.93 -0.51 7.64
N TRP A 80 -6.97 0.30 7.72
CA TRP A 80 -8.27 0.04 7.11
C TRP A 80 -9.04 1.32 6.79
N VAL A 81 -9.92 1.23 5.79
CA VAL A 81 -10.79 2.32 5.35
C VAL A 81 -12.18 1.80 4.99
N ILE A 82 -13.21 2.62 5.28
CA ILE A 82 -14.60 2.37 4.90
C ILE A 82 -15.15 3.67 4.34
N PHE A 83 -15.79 3.61 3.15
CA PHE A 83 -16.40 4.78 2.53
C PHE A 83 -17.92 4.70 2.67
N GLU A 84 -18.47 5.50 3.59
CA GLU A 84 -19.91 5.63 3.83
C GLU A 84 -20.30 7.10 4.06
N ASP A 85 -21.53 7.46 3.73
CA ASP A 85 -22.07 8.83 3.85
C ASP A 85 -22.50 9.09 5.31
N TYR A 86 -21.60 9.69 6.12
CA TYR A 86 -21.88 9.91 7.54
C TYR A 86 -22.90 11.02 7.79
N ASN A 87 -23.06 11.95 6.86
CA ASN A 87 -23.82 13.17 7.06
C ASN A 87 -25.05 13.30 6.14
N CYS A 88 -25.39 12.23 5.44
CA CYS A 88 -26.57 12.12 4.57
C CYS A 88 -26.61 13.16 3.44
N ASP A 89 -25.44 13.61 2.93
CA ASP A 89 -25.38 14.55 1.82
C ASP A 89 -25.31 13.88 0.44
N GLY A 90 -25.32 12.56 0.41
CA GLY A 90 -25.28 11.72 -0.80
C GLY A 90 -23.87 11.46 -1.32
N LYS A 91 -22.83 11.87 -0.61
CA LYS A 91 -21.45 11.63 -0.97
C LYS A 91 -20.80 10.66 0.02
N LYS A 92 -19.98 9.77 -0.49
CA LYS A 92 -19.21 8.87 0.37
C LYS A 92 -18.11 9.64 1.10
N ASP A 93 -18.14 9.58 2.43
CA ASP A 93 -17.13 10.08 3.35
C ASP A 93 -16.15 8.97 3.71
N ILE A 94 -15.09 9.27 4.47
CA ILE A 94 -14.05 8.28 4.80
C ILE A 94 -14.05 8.05 6.31
N TYR A 95 -14.21 6.80 6.71
CA TYR A 95 -13.85 6.29 8.02
C TYR A 95 -12.52 5.54 7.90
N THR A 96 -11.57 5.81 8.79
CA THR A 96 -10.24 5.18 8.71
C THR A 96 -9.65 4.96 10.10
N TYR A 97 -8.73 4.02 10.19
CA TYR A 97 -7.99 3.77 11.43
C TYR A 97 -7.20 5.03 11.85
N THR A 98 -7.23 5.27 13.14
CA THR A 98 -6.32 6.19 13.84
C THR A 98 -5.79 5.50 15.09
N SER A 99 -4.76 6.04 15.74
CA SER A 99 -4.10 5.36 16.84
C SER A 99 -5.06 4.94 17.98
N GLY A 100 -5.52 3.69 17.91
CA GLY A 100 -6.43 3.09 18.90
C GLY A 100 -7.91 3.42 18.74
N GLY A 101 -8.34 3.84 17.54
CA GLY A 101 -9.73 4.16 17.26
C GLY A 101 -10.00 4.42 15.78
N LEU A 102 -10.87 5.34 15.46
CA LEU A 102 -11.19 5.75 14.10
C LEU A 102 -11.36 7.27 13.98
N GLY A 103 -10.99 7.78 12.80
CA GLY A 103 -11.22 9.14 12.35
C GLY A 103 -12.21 9.22 11.21
N ILE A 104 -12.77 10.40 10.98
CA ILE A 104 -13.76 10.67 9.93
C ILE A 104 -13.30 11.86 9.10
N TYR A 105 -13.30 11.70 7.75
CA TYR A 105 -13.11 12.79 6.80
C TYR A 105 -14.36 12.98 5.98
N LYS A 106 -14.89 14.20 5.97
CA LYS A 106 -16.04 14.61 5.14
C LYS A 106 -15.61 14.83 3.70
N ASN A 107 -16.38 14.28 2.77
CA ASN A 107 -16.27 14.58 1.35
C ASN A 107 -16.84 15.98 1.04
N THR A 108 -15.96 16.90 0.74
CA THR A 108 -16.29 18.30 0.42
C THR A 108 -16.25 18.60 -1.07
N SER A 109 -16.26 17.55 -1.91
CA SER A 109 -16.16 17.65 -3.36
C SER A 109 -17.25 18.54 -3.97
N SER A 110 -16.84 19.37 -4.92
CA SER A 110 -17.76 20.26 -5.65
C SER A 110 -17.43 20.33 -7.14
N SER A 111 -16.21 20.64 -7.52
CA SER A 111 -15.68 20.66 -8.90
C SER A 111 -14.49 19.72 -9.06
N PHE A 112 -13.97 19.21 -7.97
CA PHE A 112 -12.92 18.19 -7.89
C PHE A 112 -13.07 17.47 -6.55
N LEU A 113 -12.51 16.27 -6.47
CA LEU A 113 -12.51 15.44 -5.27
C LEU A 113 -11.75 16.14 -4.15
N SER A 114 -12.35 16.24 -2.97
CA SER A 114 -11.71 16.84 -1.79
C SER A 114 -12.31 16.33 -0.49
N PHE A 115 -11.50 16.27 0.57
CA PHE A 115 -11.90 15.83 1.90
C PHE A 115 -11.46 16.82 2.96
N SER A 116 -12.21 16.89 4.05
CA SER A 116 -11.84 17.66 5.25
C SER A 116 -11.99 16.80 6.50
N LEU A 117 -11.02 16.88 7.40
CA LEU A 117 -11.06 16.17 8.68
C LEU A 117 -12.25 16.68 9.51
N VAL A 118 -13.12 15.77 9.96
CA VAL A 118 -14.19 16.02 10.93
C VAL A 118 -13.69 15.79 12.34
N THR A 119 -13.11 14.61 12.57
CA THR A 119 -12.45 14.23 13.81
C THR A 119 -11.37 13.20 13.53
N ASP A 120 -10.27 13.29 14.23
CA ASP A 120 -9.18 12.31 14.21
C ASP A 120 -9.44 11.16 15.19
N LEU A 121 -10.39 11.32 16.12
CA LEU A 121 -10.76 10.28 17.07
C LEU A 121 -12.23 10.39 17.45
N VAL A 122 -13.01 9.39 17.06
CA VAL A 122 -14.44 9.30 17.41
C VAL A 122 -14.58 8.87 18.86
N LEU A 123 -15.40 9.62 19.61
CA LEU A 123 -15.71 9.36 21.01
C LEU A 123 -17.13 8.84 21.16
N SER A 124 -17.35 7.98 22.15
CA SER A 124 -18.66 7.46 22.54
C SER A 124 -18.92 7.64 24.04
N ASP A 125 -20.17 7.90 24.41
CA ASP A 125 -20.57 7.96 25.81
C ASP A 125 -20.83 6.54 26.35
N TYR A 126 -19.99 6.10 27.26
CA TYR A 126 -20.10 4.82 27.99
C TYR A 126 -20.87 4.94 29.31
N GLY A 127 -21.63 6.04 29.50
CA GLY A 127 -22.34 6.32 30.77
C GLY A 127 -21.42 6.86 31.86
N GLY A 128 -20.20 7.28 31.51
CA GLY A 128 -19.21 7.86 32.42
C GLY A 128 -19.28 9.40 32.47
N PRO A 129 -18.37 10.06 33.21
CA PRO A 129 -18.34 11.52 33.31
C PRO A 129 -17.90 12.21 32.01
N ASN A 130 -17.20 11.52 31.12
CA ASN A 130 -16.77 12.03 29.83
C ASN A 130 -16.83 10.90 28.81
N PRO A 131 -17.10 11.20 27.52
CA PRO A 131 -16.96 10.26 26.44
C PRO A 131 -15.49 9.81 26.29
N ILE A 132 -15.29 8.59 25.85
CA ILE A 132 -13.96 8.01 25.55
C ILE A 132 -13.95 7.48 24.11
N ASN A 133 -12.77 7.25 23.54
CA ASN A 133 -12.65 6.76 22.18
C ASN A 133 -13.30 5.38 21.98
N ILE A 134 -13.95 5.20 20.86
CA ILE A 134 -14.32 3.88 20.37
C ILE A 134 -13.03 3.16 20.02
N PHE A 135 -12.69 2.10 20.76
CA PHE A 135 -11.47 1.34 20.54
C PHE A 135 -11.64 0.42 19.33
N ILE A 136 -10.73 0.55 18.36
CA ILE A 136 -10.61 -0.37 17.22
C ILE A 136 -9.13 -0.64 17.02
N SER A 137 -8.75 -1.89 16.88
CA SER A 137 -7.36 -2.24 16.62
C SER A 137 -6.99 -2.07 15.14
N ALA A 138 -5.71 -2.00 14.83
CA ALA A 138 -5.23 -1.92 13.43
C ALA A 138 -5.52 -3.19 12.60
N VAL A 139 -5.85 -4.29 13.25
CA VAL A 139 -6.17 -5.58 12.58
C VAL A 139 -7.66 -5.84 12.46
N ASP A 140 -8.50 -5.14 13.23
CA ASP A 140 -9.95 -5.25 13.15
C ASP A 140 -10.50 -4.31 12.08
N ILE A 141 -11.53 -4.75 11.35
CA ILE A 141 -12.34 -3.87 10.50
C ILE A 141 -13.73 -3.78 11.12
N PRO A 142 -14.16 -2.60 11.61
CA PRO A 142 -15.48 -2.41 12.19
C PRO A 142 -16.55 -2.46 11.12
N ALA A 143 -17.81 -2.57 11.53
CA ALA A 143 -18.93 -2.28 10.65
C ALA A 143 -19.42 -0.85 10.90
N VAL A 144 -19.68 -0.11 9.82
CA VAL A 144 -20.32 1.20 9.80
C VAL A 144 -21.59 1.06 8.97
N SER A 145 -22.77 1.17 9.62
CA SER A 145 -24.05 0.93 8.97
C SER A 145 -25.17 1.51 9.81
N ASP A 146 -26.27 1.90 9.20
CA ASP A 146 -27.55 2.19 9.90
C ASP A 146 -28.11 0.86 10.43
N VAL A 147 -27.85 0.57 11.71
CA VAL A 147 -28.18 -0.71 12.37
C VAL A 147 -29.64 -0.78 12.76
N ASP A 148 -30.19 0.30 13.26
CA ASP A 148 -31.57 0.36 13.79
C ASP A 148 -32.57 1.05 12.84
N TYR A 149 -32.09 1.40 11.62
CA TYR A 149 -32.89 2.01 10.54
C TYR A 149 -33.49 3.37 10.89
N ASP A 150 -32.81 4.17 11.71
CA ASP A 150 -33.22 5.53 12.03
C ASP A 150 -32.67 6.60 11.06
N GLY A 151 -31.75 6.21 10.21
CA GLY A 151 -31.23 7.00 9.08
C GLY A 151 -29.87 7.65 9.31
N ASP A 152 -29.20 7.43 10.44
CA ASP A 152 -27.79 7.78 10.60
C ASP A 152 -26.90 6.51 10.72
N LEU A 153 -25.59 6.67 10.62
CA LEU A 153 -24.67 5.53 10.61
C LEU A 153 -24.13 5.24 12.00
N ASP A 154 -24.29 4.02 12.41
CA ASP A 154 -23.80 3.43 13.65
C ASP A 154 -22.46 2.72 13.47
N ILE A 155 -21.83 2.35 14.59
CA ILE A 155 -20.58 1.60 14.61
C ILE A 155 -20.72 0.33 15.44
N LEU A 156 -20.39 -0.81 14.85
CA LEU A 156 -20.17 -2.06 15.56
C LEU A 156 -18.68 -2.41 15.57
N THR A 157 -18.15 -2.71 16.75
CA THR A 157 -16.73 -3.11 16.91
C THR A 157 -16.59 -4.17 18.00
N PHE A 158 -15.49 -4.90 17.95
CA PHE A 158 -15.19 -5.83 19.03
C PHE A 158 -14.75 -5.09 20.30
N LYS A 159 -15.24 -5.57 21.42
CA LYS A 159 -14.84 -5.07 22.74
C LYS A 159 -13.33 -5.24 22.95
N ILE A 160 -12.67 -4.26 23.54
CA ILE A 160 -11.22 -4.31 23.83
C ILE A 160 -10.77 -5.59 24.60
N THR A 161 -11.70 -6.23 25.30
CA THR A 161 -11.46 -7.52 25.98
C THR A 161 -11.67 -8.73 25.07
N GLY A 162 -12.19 -8.51 23.86
CA GLY A 162 -12.50 -9.49 22.83
C GLY A 162 -13.79 -10.28 23.04
N GLY A 163 -14.22 -10.96 21.98
CA GLY A 163 -15.29 -11.95 21.96
C GLY A 163 -16.73 -11.42 21.91
N PHE A 164 -17.01 -10.22 22.42
CA PHE A 164 -18.29 -9.55 22.30
C PHE A 164 -18.21 -8.35 21.37
N ILE A 165 -19.30 -8.04 20.69
CA ILE A 165 -19.45 -6.84 19.88
C ILE A 165 -20.10 -5.73 20.72
N GLU A 166 -19.51 -4.54 20.68
CA GLU A 166 -20.10 -3.30 21.18
C GLU A 166 -20.86 -2.60 20.06
N PHE A 167 -22.09 -2.16 20.39
CA PHE A 167 -22.92 -1.34 19.52
C PHE A 167 -22.86 0.10 19.99
N HIS A 168 -22.26 0.96 19.20
CA HIS A 168 -22.21 2.40 19.40
C HIS A 168 -23.23 3.05 18.49
N LYS A 169 -24.39 3.38 19.06
CA LYS A 169 -25.43 4.06 18.34
C LYS A 169 -25.07 5.52 18.13
N ASN A 170 -25.25 6.00 16.91
CA ASN A 170 -25.22 7.42 16.61
C ASN A 170 -26.54 8.06 17.10
N MET A 171 -26.44 9.15 17.82
CA MET A 171 -27.61 9.87 18.39
C MET A 171 -27.87 11.16 17.60
N ALA A 172 -27.37 11.30 16.41
CA ALA A 172 -27.50 12.52 15.61
C ALA A 172 -28.96 12.74 15.22
N MET A 173 -29.65 11.72 14.75
CA MET A 173 -31.07 11.80 14.36
C MET A 173 -31.98 12.07 15.58
N GLU A 174 -31.77 11.43 16.73
CA GLU A 174 -32.58 11.64 17.94
C GLU A 174 -32.36 13.02 18.53
N GLN A 175 -31.15 13.53 18.55
CA GLN A 175 -30.83 14.78 19.23
C GLN A 175 -30.98 16.01 18.36
N THR A 176 -30.70 15.89 17.03
CA THR A 176 -30.69 17.04 16.14
C THR A 176 -31.67 16.94 14.97
N GLY A 177 -32.18 15.75 14.67
CA GLY A 177 -33.09 15.47 13.54
C GLY A 177 -32.39 15.49 12.19
N ASN A 178 -31.06 15.36 12.14
CA ASN A 178 -30.26 15.24 10.93
C ASN A 178 -28.99 14.46 11.24
N CYS A 179 -28.32 13.93 10.19
CA CYS A 179 -27.10 13.13 10.31
C CYS A 179 -25.79 13.97 10.35
N ASP A 180 -25.83 15.30 10.32
CA ASP A 180 -24.63 16.14 10.10
C ASP A 180 -23.78 16.34 11.38
N THR A 181 -23.95 15.46 12.36
CA THR A 181 -23.19 15.48 13.62
C THR A 181 -22.68 14.08 13.98
N VAL A 182 -21.65 14.03 14.80
CA VAL A 182 -21.02 12.77 15.26
C VAL A 182 -21.23 12.69 16.77
N ILE A 183 -22.28 11.96 17.22
CA ILE A 183 -22.67 11.84 18.62
C ILE A 183 -22.91 10.36 18.93
N PHE A 184 -21.92 9.65 19.43
CA PHE A 184 -22.07 8.23 19.73
C PHE A 184 -22.30 7.94 21.19
N GLN A 185 -23.16 6.94 21.46
CA GLN A 185 -23.44 6.37 22.77
C GLN A 185 -23.27 4.85 22.69
N LEU A 186 -22.64 4.24 23.70
CA LEU A 186 -22.63 2.78 23.82
C LEU A 186 -24.04 2.32 24.20
N GLU A 187 -24.77 1.75 23.25
CA GLU A 187 -26.11 1.22 23.44
C GLU A 187 -26.07 -0.19 24.03
N GLU A 188 -25.26 -1.07 23.43
CA GLU A 188 -25.09 -2.45 23.88
C GLU A 188 -23.63 -2.88 23.93
N SER A 189 -23.23 -3.56 25.04
CA SER A 189 -21.88 -4.12 25.21
C SER A 189 -21.74 -5.56 24.72
N CYS A 190 -22.80 -6.19 24.23
CA CYS A 190 -22.86 -7.57 23.75
C CYS A 190 -23.94 -7.72 22.69
N TRP A 191 -23.90 -6.84 21.72
CA TRP A 191 -24.84 -6.83 20.61
C TRP A 191 -24.92 -8.20 19.95
N GLY A 192 -26.11 -8.63 19.62
CA GLY A 192 -26.37 -9.94 19.00
C GLY A 192 -26.33 -11.13 19.96
N ASN A 193 -26.10 -10.93 21.27
CA ASN A 193 -26.14 -11.98 22.30
C ASN A 193 -25.29 -13.22 21.98
N PHE A 194 -24.13 -13.05 21.38
CA PHE A 194 -23.18 -14.13 21.10
C PHE A 194 -21.79 -13.80 21.61
N TYR A 195 -20.95 -14.81 21.70
CA TYR A 195 -19.54 -14.70 22.04
C TYR A 195 -18.69 -15.45 21.04
N GLU A 196 -17.72 -14.76 20.46
CA GLU A 196 -16.70 -15.36 19.61
C GLU A 196 -15.55 -15.87 20.45
N THR A 197 -15.18 -17.14 20.26
CA THR A 197 -14.02 -17.74 20.93
C THR A 197 -12.83 -17.76 19.98
N ILE A 198 -11.62 -17.76 20.51
CA ILE A 198 -10.45 -18.08 19.70
C ILE A 198 -10.60 -19.50 19.15
N GLY A 199 -10.45 -19.61 17.84
CA GLY A 199 -10.64 -20.85 17.12
C GLY A 199 -12.03 -20.98 16.48
N GLY A 200 -12.82 -19.81 16.29
CA GLY A 200 -14.05 -19.60 15.51
C GLY A 200 -15.19 -20.49 15.86
N THR A 201 -15.27 -20.80 17.08
CA THR A 201 -16.54 -21.30 17.58
C THR A 201 -17.33 -20.15 18.20
N TYR A 202 -18.60 -20.13 17.93
CA TYR A 202 -19.51 -19.13 18.44
C TYR A 202 -20.38 -19.74 19.54
N THR A 203 -20.53 -19.01 20.63
CA THR A 203 -21.50 -19.36 21.66
C THR A 203 -22.68 -18.41 21.52
N LEU A 204 -23.83 -18.94 21.16
CA LEU A 204 -25.09 -18.18 21.02
C LEU A 204 -25.83 -18.10 22.36
N ASN A 205 -26.81 -17.20 22.46
CA ASN A 205 -27.62 -16.96 23.66
C ASN A 205 -26.82 -16.45 24.88
N CYS A 206 -25.84 -15.60 24.65
CA CYS A 206 -25.03 -14.95 25.67
C CYS A 206 -25.74 -13.69 26.23
N GLN A 207 -26.84 -13.83 26.94
CA GLN A 207 -27.61 -12.69 27.45
C GLN A 207 -26.85 -11.89 28.52
N ASN A 208 -26.96 -10.57 28.49
CA ASN A 208 -26.26 -9.66 29.41
C ASN A 208 -24.75 -9.92 29.52
N CYS A 209 -24.08 -10.21 28.42
CA CYS A 209 -22.66 -10.57 28.34
C CYS A 209 -22.31 -11.80 29.21
N GLN A 210 -23.26 -12.67 29.44
CA GLN A 210 -23.06 -13.92 30.17
C GLN A 210 -23.40 -15.11 29.28
N CYS A 211 -22.39 -15.82 28.88
CA CYS A 211 -22.56 -17.03 28.09
C CYS A 211 -22.87 -18.24 28.95
N PRO A 212 -23.65 -19.22 28.46
CA PRO A 212 -23.76 -20.51 29.09
C PRO A 212 -22.37 -21.09 29.36
N PRO A 213 -22.15 -21.82 30.45
CA PRO A 213 -20.84 -22.39 30.77
C PRO A 213 -20.40 -23.32 29.65
N ILE A 214 -19.32 -22.95 28.96
CA ILE A 214 -18.68 -23.81 27.95
C ILE A 214 -18.03 -24.97 28.70
N ILE A 215 -18.63 -26.15 28.57
CA ILE A 215 -18.11 -27.35 29.18
C ILE A 215 -16.82 -27.74 28.45
N ASN A 216 -15.68 -27.49 29.09
CA ASN A 216 -14.35 -27.98 28.72
C ASN A 216 -13.62 -27.31 27.53
N HIS A 217 -13.60 -25.99 27.42
CA HIS A 217 -12.53 -25.35 26.67
C HIS A 217 -11.42 -24.85 27.64
N PRO A 218 -10.22 -25.48 27.64
CA PRO A 218 -9.12 -25.05 28.50
C PRO A 218 -8.56 -23.65 28.18
N ASN A 219 -8.98 -23.06 27.06
CA ASN A 219 -8.48 -21.78 26.53
C ASN A 219 -9.50 -20.61 26.60
N ALA A 220 -10.58 -20.72 27.37
CA ALA A 220 -11.62 -19.69 27.49
C ALA A 220 -11.16 -18.34 28.10
N LYS A 221 -9.86 -18.10 28.20
CA LYS A 221 -9.24 -16.83 28.63
C LYS A 221 -8.41 -16.16 27.55
N GLN A 222 -8.38 -16.70 26.34
CA GLN A 222 -7.63 -16.06 25.25
C GLN A 222 -8.47 -14.94 24.65
N LYS A 223 -7.84 -13.79 24.46
CA LYS A 223 -8.44 -12.59 23.86
C LYS A 223 -8.68 -12.79 22.37
N HIS A 224 -9.69 -12.13 21.83
CA HIS A 224 -9.89 -11.89 20.43
C HIS A 224 -8.57 -11.50 19.73
N ALA A 225 -8.31 -12.09 18.59
CA ALA A 225 -7.03 -11.95 17.90
C ALA A 225 -7.10 -11.00 16.69
N GLY A 226 -8.29 -10.75 16.14
CA GLY A 226 -8.58 -9.88 15.01
C GLY A 226 -9.77 -10.40 14.20
N SER A 227 -10.75 -9.55 13.89
CA SER A 227 -11.91 -9.90 13.08
C SER A 227 -12.39 -8.74 12.20
N THR A 228 -13.11 -9.10 11.14
CA THR A 228 -13.72 -8.16 10.21
C THR A 228 -15.23 -8.33 10.21
N LEU A 229 -15.95 -7.22 10.26
CA LEU A 229 -17.41 -7.19 10.34
C LEU A 229 -17.99 -6.60 9.06
N LEU A 230 -18.95 -7.31 8.46
CA LEU A 230 -19.85 -6.77 7.46
C LEU A 230 -21.29 -7.00 7.91
N LEU A 231 -22.11 -5.97 7.88
CA LEU A 231 -23.55 -6.06 8.17
C LEU A 231 -24.35 -6.12 6.87
N ILE A 232 -25.29 -7.06 6.83
CA ILE A 232 -26.17 -7.31 5.69
C ILE A 232 -27.50 -7.82 6.22
N ASP A 233 -28.61 -7.44 5.61
CA ASP A 233 -29.91 -8.12 5.78
C ASP A 233 -29.99 -9.18 4.70
N ILE A 234 -29.70 -10.45 5.03
CA ILE A 234 -29.59 -11.54 4.03
C ILE A 234 -30.89 -12.27 3.78
N ASP A 235 -31.84 -12.24 4.72
CA ASP A 235 -33.10 -12.97 4.67
C ASP A 235 -34.35 -12.09 4.58
N ASN A 236 -34.13 -10.76 4.44
CA ASN A 236 -35.16 -9.74 4.20
C ASN A 236 -36.18 -9.61 5.35
N ASP A 237 -35.72 -9.67 6.57
CA ASP A 237 -36.56 -9.53 7.77
C ASP A 237 -36.46 -8.17 8.46
N TYR A 238 -35.67 -7.24 7.84
CA TYR A 238 -35.42 -5.87 8.33
C TYR A 238 -34.60 -5.79 9.61
N ASP A 239 -33.70 -6.75 9.81
CA ASP A 239 -32.64 -6.62 10.79
C ASP A 239 -31.26 -6.89 10.16
N LYS A 240 -30.20 -6.70 10.91
CA LYS A 240 -28.84 -6.88 10.39
C LYS A 240 -28.27 -8.21 10.83
N ASP A 241 -27.89 -9.02 9.84
CA ASP A 241 -27.03 -10.19 10.00
C ASP A 241 -25.55 -9.79 9.96
N ILE A 242 -24.68 -10.67 10.42
CA ILE A 242 -23.23 -10.45 10.40
C ILE A 242 -22.57 -11.45 9.46
N VAL A 243 -21.73 -10.94 8.53
CA VAL A 243 -20.69 -11.72 7.89
C VAL A 243 -19.37 -11.41 8.60
N LEU A 244 -18.78 -12.43 9.20
CA LEU A 244 -17.62 -12.31 10.06
C LEU A 244 -16.44 -13.08 9.49
N GLY A 245 -15.30 -12.38 9.31
CA GLY A 245 -13.99 -12.97 9.05
C GLY A 245 -13.11 -12.90 10.29
N ASP A 246 -12.33 -13.93 10.57
CA ASP A 246 -11.45 -14.01 11.73
C ASP A 246 -10.04 -14.45 11.35
N ILE A 247 -9.06 -13.92 12.04
CA ILE A 247 -7.63 -14.21 11.79
C ILE A 247 -7.28 -15.70 11.95
N GLY A 248 -8.10 -16.45 12.68
CA GLY A 248 -7.91 -17.89 12.90
C GLY A 248 -8.56 -18.80 11.87
N PHE A 249 -9.30 -18.27 10.87
CA PHE A 249 -10.13 -19.05 9.97
C PHE A 249 -9.86 -18.82 8.50
N LYS A 250 -10.20 -19.86 7.73
CA LYS A 250 -10.15 -19.88 6.26
C LYS A 250 -11.47 -19.48 5.58
N ASN A 251 -12.54 -19.40 6.35
CA ASN A 251 -13.90 -19.17 5.86
C ASN A 251 -14.49 -17.89 6.46
N LEU A 252 -15.49 -17.36 5.78
CA LEU A 252 -16.41 -16.39 6.36
C LEU A 252 -17.53 -17.13 7.11
N ASN A 253 -17.99 -16.56 8.21
CA ASN A 253 -19.14 -17.05 8.97
C ASN A 253 -20.28 -16.07 8.84
N LEU A 254 -21.45 -16.53 8.42
CA LEU A 254 -22.69 -15.77 8.45
C LEU A 254 -23.43 -16.10 9.75
N LEU A 255 -23.69 -15.09 10.57
CA LEU A 255 -24.50 -15.20 11.77
C LEU A 255 -25.86 -14.55 11.47
N ILE A 256 -26.93 -15.35 11.57
CA ILE A 256 -28.30 -14.89 11.33
C ILE A 256 -28.85 -14.30 12.61
N ASN A 257 -29.34 -13.08 12.53
CA ASN A 257 -30.10 -12.40 13.57
C ASN A 257 -31.55 -12.94 13.54
N GLY A 258 -32.10 -13.30 14.63
CA GLY A 258 -33.50 -13.73 14.75
C GLY A 258 -34.20 -12.87 15.79
N GLY A 259 -33.67 -11.68 16.06
CA GLY A 259 -34.25 -10.66 16.89
C GLY A 259 -35.06 -9.65 16.08
N ASP A 260 -34.68 -8.39 16.16
CA ASP A 260 -35.19 -7.28 15.35
C ASP A 260 -34.12 -6.17 15.29
N SER A 261 -34.37 -5.10 14.55
CA SER A 261 -33.41 -3.99 14.35
C SER A 261 -33.02 -3.29 15.67
N THR A 262 -33.79 -3.44 16.75
CA THR A 262 -33.51 -2.82 18.05
C THR A 262 -33.00 -3.79 19.12
N ASN A 263 -33.18 -5.10 18.91
CA ASN A 263 -32.81 -6.14 19.88
C ASN A 263 -32.23 -7.33 19.12
N ALA A 264 -30.98 -7.22 18.70
CA ALA A 264 -30.29 -8.27 17.95
C ALA A 264 -30.06 -9.53 18.79
N ASN A 265 -30.30 -10.68 18.20
CA ASN A 265 -30.04 -11.98 18.83
C ASN A 265 -29.65 -13.03 17.82
N MET A 266 -28.36 -13.33 17.70
CA MET A 266 -27.87 -14.33 16.76
C MET A 266 -28.36 -15.72 17.14
N ILE A 267 -29.03 -16.38 16.17
CA ILE A 267 -29.68 -17.68 16.38
C ILE A 267 -29.05 -18.83 15.60
N TYR A 268 -28.31 -18.52 14.55
CA TYR A 268 -27.72 -19.52 13.66
C TYR A 268 -26.37 -19.05 13.12
N VAL A 269 -25.47 -19.97 12.85
CA VAL A 269 -24.16 -19.72 12.23
C VAL A 269 -23.99 -20.61 11.02
N ASP A 270 -23.73 -20.01 9.85
CA ASP A 270 -23.33 -20.70 8.64
C ASP A 270 -21.84 -20.47 8.38
N SER A 271 -21.06 -21.54 8.47
CA SER A 271 -19.60 -21.52 8.22
C SER A 271 -19.23 -21.86 6.77
N LEU A 272 -20.21 -22.05 5.90
CA LEU A 272 -20.02 -22.33 4.48
C LEU A 272 -20.42 -21.14 3.59
N PHE A 273 -20.60 -19.96 4.19
CA PHE A 273 -20.98 -18.75 3.46
C PHE A 273 -19.96 -18.43 2.35
N PRO A 274 -20.41 -18.03 1.13
CA PRO A 274 -21.78 -17.77 0.72
C PRO A 274 -22.45 -18.94 -0.03
N GLN A 275 -22.19 -20.19 0.33
CA GLN A 275 -22.71 -21.37 -0.36
C GLN A 275 -24.24 -21.50 -0.21
N ASN A 276 -24.99 -20.61 -0.87
CA ASN A 276 -26.44 -20.58 -0.88
C ASN A 276 -27.08 -21.24 -2.09
N ASN A 277 -26.33 -21.59 -3.14
CA ASN A 277 -26.82 -22.26 -4.35
C ASN A 277 -25.76 -23.19 -4.99
N LEU A 278 -26.10 -23.85 -6.09
CA LEU A 278 -25.22 -24.79 -6.79
C LEU A 278 -24.14 -24.11 -7.65
N ASN A 279 -24.24 -22.81 -7.89
CA ASN A 279 -23.32 -22.05 -8.74
C ASN A 279 -22.27 -21.26 -7.91
N THR A 280 -22.21 -21.50 -6.63
CA THR A 280 -21.29 -20.84 -5.73
C THR A 280 -20.42 -21.84 -4.97
N VAL A 281 -19.37 -21.32 -4.34
CA VAL A 281 -18.46 -22.08 -3.49
C VAL A 281 -18.34 -21.37 -2.15
N PRO A 282 -18.13 -22.08 -1.04
CA PRO A 282 -17.81 -21.43 0.22
C PRO A 282 -16.46 -20.73 0.12
N VAL A 283 -16.29 -19.64 0.86
CA VAL A 283 -14.98 -19.01 1.01
C VAL A 283 -14.03 -19.98 1.70
N ASN A 284 -12.83 -20.11 1.15
CA ASN A 284 -11.76 -20.93 1.71
C ASN A 284 -10.43 -20.28 1.33
N MET A 285 -10.00 -19.28 2.09
CA MET A 285 -8.71 -18.60 2.01
C MET A 285 -7.85 -19.02 3.18
N ASP A 286 -6.54 -19.14 3.00
CA ASP A 286 -5.68 -19.75 4.01
C ASP A 286 -5.65 -18.98 5.34
N PHE A 287 -5.88 -17.67 5.31
CA PHE A 287 -5.78 -16.85 6.52
C PHE A 287 -6.60 -15.56 6.40
N PHE A 288 -7.41 -15.26 7.40
CA PHE A 288 -8.09 -14.00 7.65
C PHE A 288 -8.89 -13.43 6.46
N PRO A 289 -9.91 -14.12 5.94
CA PRO A 289 -10.78 -13.58 4.92
C PRO A 289 -11.58 -12.38 5.42
N THR A 290 -11.86 -11.42 4.55
CA THR A 290 -12.70 -10.25 4.80
C THR A 290 -13.68 -10.03 3.66
N ALA A 291 -14.87 -9.53 3.97
CA ALA A 291 -15.95 -9.32 3.03
C ALA A 291 -16.19 -7.84 2.75
N ASN A 292 -16.41 -7.49 1.47
CA ASN A 292 -16.84 -6.17 1.01
C ASN A 292 -18.13 -6.34 0.20
N TYR A 293 -19.14 -5.50 0.43
CA TYR A 293 -20.45 -5.59 -0.20
C TYR A 293 -20.76 -4.30 -0.94
N ILE A 294 -20.46 -4.29 -2.24
CA ILE A 294 -20.54 -3.11 -3.11
C ILE A 294 -21.12 -3.46 -4.49
N ASP A 295 -21.71 -2.48 -5.18
CA ASP A 295 -22.27 -2.63 -6.51
C ASP A 295 -21.18 -2.49 -7.57
N ILE A 296 -20.59 -3.63 -7.97
CA ILE A 296 -19.43 -3.64 -8.87
C ILE A 296 -19.77 -3.39 -10.35
N ASN A 297 -21.03 -3.60 -10.72
CA ASN A 297 -21.48 -3.53 -12.10
C ASN A 297 -22.44 -2.35 -12.37
N ASN A 298 -22.77 -1.56 -11.33
CA ASN A 298 -23.72 -0.44 -11.34
C ASN A 298 -25.14 -0.85 -11.79
N ASP A 299 -25.60 -2.02 -11.36
CA ASP A 299 -26.98 -2.46 -11.62
C ASP A 299 -27.95 -2.15 -10.46
N GLY A 300 -27.44 -1.56 -9.38
CA GLY A 300 -28.15 -1.23 -8.16
C GLY A 300 -28.22 -2.37 -7.14
N ILE A 301 -27.59 -3.52 -7.45
CA ILE A 301 -27.51 -4.68 -6.58
C ILE A 301 -26.04 -4.88 -6.16
N LYS A 302 -25.80 -4.93 -4.87
CA LYS A 302 -24.44 -5.09 -4.35
C LYS A 302 -23.95 -6.52 -4.54
N ASP A 303 -22.74 -6.67 -5.03
CA ASP A 303 -22.00 -7.91 -5.16
C ASP A 303 -21.12 -8.16 -3.91
N LEU A 304 -20.67 -9.39 -3.72
CA LEU A 304 -19.76 -9.74 -2.64
C LEU A 304 -18.35 -9.90 -3.18
N ILE A 305 -17.41 -9.12 -2.63
CA ILE A 305 -15.98 -9.32 -2.87
C ILE A 305 -15.35 -9.81 -1.57
N VAL A 306 -14.64 -10.93 -1.66
CA VAL A 306 -13.91 -11.49 -0.52
C VAL A 306 -12.41 -11.39 -0.79
N THR A 307 -11.71 -10.83 0.18
CA THR A 307 -10.27 -10.62 0.14
C THR A 307 -9.63 -11.15 1.43
N VAL A 308 -8.33 -10.99 1.58
CA VAL A 308 -7.62 -11.30 2.82
C VAL A 308 -7.27 -10.02 3.58
N ASN A 309 -7.38 -10.01 4.90
CA ASN A 309 -6.93 -8.91 5.75
C ASN A 309 -5.55 -9.20 6.38
N SER A 310 -4.68 -9.88 5.62
CA SER A 310 -3.34 -10.27 6.06
C SER A 310 -2.32 -10.05 4.96
N GLU A 311 -1.19 -9.47 5.31
CA GLU A 311 -0.13 -9.14 4.36
C GLU A 311 0.76 -10.32 3.95
N ASN A 312 0.86 -11.38 4.78
CA ASN A 312 1.95 -12.35 4.64
C ASN A 312 1.58 -13.83 4.74
N ASN A 313 0.40 -14.19 5.23
CA ASN A 313 0.09 -15.57 5.60
C ASN A 313 -1.08 -16.16 4.83
N SER A 314 -1.51 -15.51 3.78
CA SER A 314 -2.63 -15.93 2.96
C SER A 314 -2.33 -15.73 1.48
N GLU A 315 -3.31 -16.02 0.63
CA GLU A 315 -3.22 -15.82 -0.80
C GLU A 315 -2.80 -14.37 -1.11
N ASN A 316 -1.83 -14.21 -1.99
CA ASN A 316 -1.29 -12.94 -2.43
C ASN A 316 -1.29 -12.78 -3.96
N PHE A 317 -1.91 -13.70 -4.68
CA PHE A 317 -2.02 -13.67 -6.14
C PHE A 317 -3.44 -13.93 -6.64
N THR A 318 -4.22 -14.76 -5.95
CA THR A 318 -5.65 -15.04 -6.24
C THR A 318 -6.48 -14.72 -5.01
N SER A 319 -6.28 -13.52 -4.46
CA SER A 319 -6.80 -13.08 -3.16
C SER A 319 -8.04 -12.19 -3.25
N CYS A 320 -8.56 -11.92 -4.46
CA CYS A 320 -9.73 -11.06 -4.68
C CYS A 320 -10.86 -11.88 -5.34
N TRP A 321 -11.67 -12.54 -4.51
CA TRP A 321 -12.77 -13.38 -5.00
C TRP A 321 -14.04 -12.55 -5.20
N LEU A 322 -14.58 -12.58 -6.41
CA LEU A 322 -15.83 -11.91 -6.78
C LEU A 322 -16.97 -12.93 -6.86
N PHE A 323 -18.07 -12.62 -6.18
CA PHE A 323 -19.34 -13.32 -6.26
C PHE A 323 -20.40 -12.33 -6.72
N ASN A 324 -21.00 -12.58 -7.88
CA ASN A 324 -22.07 -11.74 -8.40
C ASN A 324 -23.37 -12.07 -7.68
N ASN A 325 -24.10 -11.04 -7.29
CA ASN A 325 -25.41 -11.20 -6.66
C ASN A 325 -26.51 -11.18 -7.72
N SER A 326 -27.19 -12.32 -7.93
CA SER A 326 -28.34 -12.43 -8.82
C SER A 326 -29.70 -12.26 -8.12
N GLY A 327 -29.67 -12.01 -6.81
CA GLY A 327 -30.84 -11.76 -5.98
C GLY A 327 -31.17 -10.28 -5.82
N THR A 328 -31.29 -9.82 -4.57
CA THR A 328 -31.48 -8.42 -4.19
C THR A 328 -30.50 -8.05 -3.07
N ASN A 329 -30.47 -6.78 -2.67
CA ASN A 329 -29.62 -6.34 -1.55
C ASN A 329 -30.02 -6.92 -0.19
N THR A 330 -31.27 -7.37 -0.04
CA THR A 330 -31.83 -7.95 1.20
C THR A 330 -32.23 -9.41 1.06
N ASN A 331 -31.93 -10.04 -0.05
CA ASN A 331 -32.09 -11.48 -0.31
C ASN A 331 -31.10 -11.88 -1.39
N ALA A 332 -29.85 -11.91 -0.99
CA ALA A 332 -28.74 -12.11 -1.93
C ALA A 332 -28.65 -13.57 -2.40
N ASP A 333 -28.31 -13.73 -3.67
CA ASP A 333 -28.02 -15.02 -4.33
C ASP A 333 -26.66 -14.92 -5.00
N PHE A 334 -25.61 -15.26 -4.24
CA PHE A 334 -24.23 -15.10 -4.65
C PHE A 334 -23.76 -16.21 -5.57
N ASN A 335 -23.28 -15.85 -6.74
CA ASN A 335 -22.71 -16.77 -7.72
C ASN A 335 -21.21 -16.49 -7.88
N PHE A 336 -20.37 -17.49 -7.67
CA PHE A 336 -18.93 -17.36 -7.82
C PHE A 336 -18.57 -16.97 -9.26
N ASN A 337 -17.84 -15.89 -9.44
CA ASN A 337 -17.39 -15.39 -10.73
C ASN A 337 -15.90 -15.72 -10.97
N GLN A 338 -15.02 -15.23 -10.10
CA GLN A 338 -13.57 -15.40 -10.24
C GLN A 338 -12.86 -15.17 -8.90
N ASN A 339 -11.62 -15.64 -8.80
CA ASN A 339 -10.79 -15.50 -7.57
C ASN A 339 -9.65 -14.47 -7.68
N ASN A 340 -9.58 -13.74 -8.80
CA ASN A 340 -8.50 -12.78 -9.08
C ASN A 340 -9.02 -11.47 -9.69
N PHE A 341 -10.14 -10.99 -9.17
CA PHE A 341 -10.77 -9.75 -9.63
C PHE A 341 -9.77 -8.57 -9.53
N LEU A 342 -9.61 -7.82 -10.61
CA LEU A 342 -8.58 -6.81 -10.90
C LEU A 342 -7.15 -7.35 -10.99
N GLN A 343 -6.76 -8.36 -10.21
CA GLN A 343 -5.40 -8.93 -10.25
C GLN A 343 -5.08 -9.53 -11.62
N ASN A 344 -6.08 -10.06 -12.34
CA ASN A 344 -5.92 -10.59 -13.69
C ASN A 344 -5.67 -9.50 -14.77
N ASP A 345 -5.84 -8.25 -14.45
CA ASP A 345 -5.68 -7.11 -15.37
C ASP A 345 -4.40 -6.29 -15.06
N MET A 346 -3.55 -6.70 -14.09
CA MET A 346 -2.33 -6.01 -13.66
C MET A 346 -1.13 -6.94 -13.52
N ILE A 347 0.06 -6.36 -13.46
CA ILE A 347 1.25 -7.08 -13.02
C ILE A 347 1.09 -7.37 -11.53
N ASP A 348 1.07 -8.65 -11.19
CA ASP A 348 1.03 -9.15 -9.83
C ASP A 348 1.94 -10.39 -9.74
N LEU A 349 2.98 -10.33 -8.94
CA LEU A 349 3.98 -11.36 -8.73
C LEU A 349 3.97 -11.91 -7.29
N GLY A 350 2.82 -11.89 -6.66
CA GLY A 350 2.65 -12.32 -5.27
C GLY A 350 3.09 -11.23 -4.29
N SER A 351 4.05 -11.49 -3.43
CA SER A 351 4.59 -10.47 -2.51
C SER A 351 6.00 -10.06 -2.91
N GLY A 352 6.29 -8.75 -2.80
CA GLY A 352 7.58 -8.16 -3.17
C GLY A 352 7.82 -8.14 -4.69
N CYS A 353 8.38 -7.06 -5.19
CA CYS A 353 8.83 -6.95 -6.58
C CYS A 353 10.17 -6.25 -6.61
N TYR A 354 11.19 -6.93 -7.14
CA TYR A 354 12.58 -6.48 -7.18
C TYR A 354 13.06 -6.40 -8.63
N PRO A 355 12.72 -5.30 -9.35
CA PRO A 355 12.99 -5.16 -10.77
C PRO A 355 14.47 -4.87 -11.05
N THR A 356 14.97 -5.42 -12.14
CA THR A 356 16.26 -5.03 -12.75
C THR A 356 16.20 -5.16 -14.26
N PHE A 357 16.88 -4.27 -14.99
CA PHE A 357 16.97 -4.33 -16.44
C PHE A 357 18.11 -5.25 -16.87
N PHE A 358 17.87 -6.03 -17.94
CA PHE A 358 18.83 -6.94 -18.53
C PHE A 358 18.40 -7.29 -19.97
N ASP A 359 19.24 -7.01 -20.97
CA ASP A 359 19.00 -7.45 -22.35
C ASP A 359 19.29 -8.95 -22.46
N TYR A 360 18.25 -9.80 -22.18
CA TYR A 360 18.43 -11.24 -22.05
C TYR A 360 18.66 -11.96 -23.38
N ASN A 361 18.31 -11.33 -24.51
CA ASN A 361 18.37 -11.97 -25.82
C ASN A 361 19.34 -11.29 -26.77
N ASN A 362 20.09 -10.26 -26.31
CA ASN A 362 21.04 -9.45 -27.07
C ASN A 362 20.40 -8.80 -28.31
N ASP A 363 19.14 -8.33 -28.23
CA ASP A 363 18.49 -7.62 -29.32
C ASP A 363 18.64 -6.08 -29.21
N GLY A 364 19.26 -5.59 -28.14
CA GLY A 364 19.56 -4.19 -27.89
C GLY A 364 18.40 -3.44 -27.18
N LEU A 365 17.34 -4.14 -26.81
CA LEU A 365 16.25 -3.61 -25.99
C LEU A 365 16.45 -4.03 -24.53
N GLN A 366 16.10 -3.13 -23.61
CA GLN A 366 16.11 -3.49 -22.19
C GLN A 366 14.88 -4.35 -21.89
N ASP A 367 15.13 -5.61 -21.53
CA ASP A 367 14.13 -6.49 -20.93
C ASP A 367 14.09 -6.26 -19.40
N LEU A 368 13.11 -6.84 -18.72
CA LEU A 368 12.95 -6.67 -17.29
C LEU A 368 12.90 -8.03 -16.58
N VAL A 369 13.82 -8.23 -15.66
CA VAL A 369 13.81 -9.38 -14.73
C VAL A 369 13.34 -8.89 -13.37
N VAL A 370 12.35 -9.57 -12.80
CA VAL A 370 11.76 -9.19 -11.51
C VAL A 370 11.81 -10.35 -10.55
N GLY A 371 12.56 -10.19 -9.48
CA GLY A 371 12.50 -11.12 -8.36
C GLY A 371 11.33 -10.80 -7.44
N ASN A 372 10.95 -11.75 -6.59
CA ASN A 372 9.88 -11.57 -5.62
C ASN A 372 10.23 -12.12 -4.24
N TYR A 373 9.46 -11.72 -3.22
CA TYR A 373 9.48 -12.38 -1.91
C TYR A 373 8.88 -13.79 -2.02
N GLY A 374 7.80 -13.93 -2.77
CA GLY A 374 7.22 -15.22 -3.16
C GLY A 374 5.71 -15.23 -3.32
N TYR A 375 5.26 -16.24 -4.06
CA TYR A 375 3.84 -16.61 -4.14
C TYR A 375 3.46 -17.45 -2.92
N HIS A 376 2.33 -17.14 -2.32
CA HIS A 376 1.81 -17.94 -1.23
C HIS A 376 1.57 -19.39 -1.67
N GLN A 377 1.94 -20.33 -0.79
CA GLN A 377 1.68 -21.76 -0.98
C GLN A 377 0.81 -22.26 0.18
N SER A 378 -0.36 -22.81 -0.13
CA SER A 378 -1.29 -23.29 0.88
C SER A 378 -0.61 -24.30 1.83
N GLY A 379 -0.61 -23.96 3.13
CA GLY A 379 -0.02 -24.77 4.19
C GLY A 379 1.51 -24.91 4.15
N GLY A 380 2.23 -24.06 3.36
CA GLY A 380 3.68 -24.10 3.20
C GLY A 380 4.36 -22.74 3.25
N ASN A 381 5.70 -22.75 3.06
CA ASN A 381 6.46 -21.51 2.86
C ASN A 381 6.13 -20.89 1.51
N PRO A 382 6.22 -19.55 1.34
CA PRO A 382 6.14 -18.92 0.03
C PRO A 382 7.15 -19.52 -0.96
N SER A 383 6.83 -19.44 -2.25
CA SER A 383 7.74 -19.84 -3.33
C SER A 383 8.21 -18.60 -4.07
N SER A 384 9.48 -18.23 -3.88
CA SER A 384 10.12 -17.14 -4.60
C SER A 384 10.58 -17.57 -5.99
N SER A 385 10.51 -16.65 -6.94
CA SER A 385 10.91 -16.90 -8.33
C SER A 385 11.46 -15.62 -8.97
N LEU A 386 11.95 -15.75 -10.20
CA LEU A 386 12.26 -14.62 -11.08
C LEU A 386 11.27 -14.61 -12.23
N ALA A 387 10.60 -13.49 -12.45
CA ALA A 387 9.77 -13.30 -13.63
C ALA A 387 10.56 -12.58 -14.74
N LEU A 388 10.40 -13.04 -16.00
CA LEU A 388 11.02 -12.42 -17.18
C LEU A 388 9.96 -11.75 -18.05
N PHE A 389 10.09 -10.44 -18.20
CA PHE A 389 9.34 -9.61 -19.12
C PHE A 389 10.21 -9.26 -20.32
N LYS A 390 9.91 -9.83 -21.46
CA LYS A 390 10.59 -9.52 -22.71
C LYS A 390 10.07 -8.21 -23.28
N ASN A 391 10.95 -7.28 -23.63
CA ASN A 391 10.58 -6.12 -24.43
C ASN A 391 10.37 -6.53 -25.89
N ILE A 392 9.11 -6.50 -26.32
CA ILE A 392 8.67 -6.84 -27.69
C ILE A 392 8.35 -5.60 -28.52
N GLY A 393 8.64 -4.41 -27.98
CA GLY A 393 8.41 -3.13 -28.62
C GLY A 393 9.52 -2.72 -29.57
N SER A 394 9.80 -1.45 -29.58
CA SER A 394 10.97 -0.86 -30.27
C SER A 394 11.75 0.01 -29.28
N ILE A 395 12.92 0.49 -29.69
CA ILE A 395 13.76 1.34 -28.85
C ILE A 395 13.06 2.61 -28.36
N ASP A 396 12.13 3.16 -29.17
CA ASP A 396 11.39 4.39 -28.83
C ASP A 396 9.99 4.12 -28.24
N THR A 397 9.56 2.86 -28.23
CA THR A 397 8.19 2.49 -27.80
C THR A 397 8.22 1.13 -27.13
N PRO A 398 8.56 1.07 -25.84
CA PRO A 398 8.65 -0.19 -25.10
C PRO A 398 7.29 -0.87 -25.00
N SER A 399 7.29 -2.19 -25.00
CA SER A 399 6.13 -3.04 -24.75
C SER A 399 6.62 -4.36 -24.20
N PHE A 400 6.05 -4.85 -23.12
CA PHE A 400 6.56 -6.03 -22.43
C PHE A 400 5.64 -7.23 -22.59
N ASP A 401 6.23 -8.41 -22.76
CA ASP A 401 5.55 -9.72 -22.69
C ASP A 401 6.10 -10.48 -21.47
N LEU A 402 5.25 -10.76 -20.50
CA LEU A 402 5.60 -11.64 -19.39
C LEU A 402 5.62 -13.08 -19.90
N ILE A 403 6.83 -13.52 -20.29
CA ILE A 403 7.01 -14.81 -20.96
C ILE A 403 7.26 -15.97 -19.98
N ASP A 404 7.73 -15.68 -18.77
CA ASP A 404 7.98 -16.70 -17.75
C ASP A 404 7.88 -16.11 -16.35
N ARG A 405 7.11 -16.74 -15.45
CA ARG A 405 6.96 -16.35 -14.05
C ARG A 405 7.95 -17.04 -13.11
N ASP A 406 8.68 -18.04 -13.58
CA ASP A 406 9.75 -18.74 -12.86
C ASP A 406 10.95 -19.00 -13.79
N TRP A 407 11.45 -17.90 -14.35
CA TRP A 407 12.57 -17.92 -15.29
C TRP A 407 13.77 -18.66 -14.71
N GLN A 408 14.37 -19.54 -15.53
CA GLN A 408 15.45 -20.45 -15.14
C GLN A 408 15.04 -21.51 -14.09
N ASN A 409 13.75 -21.66 -13.78
CA ASN A 409 13.23 -22.53 -12.72
C ASN A 409 13.92 -22.31 -11.35
N ILE A 410 14.20 -21.06 -11.03
CA ILE A 410 14.94 -20.67 -9.82
C ILE A 410 14.22 -21.14 -8.56
N SER A 411 12.88 -21.15 -8.56
CA SER A 411 12.07 -21.62 -7.41
C SER A 411 12.39 -23.06 -7.00
N SER A 412 12.90 -23.87 -7.91
CA SER A 412 13.26 -25.27 -7.66
C SER A 412 14.69 -25.48 -7.15
N ILE A 413 15.54 -24.43 -7.20
CA ILE A 413 16.96 -24.52 -6.83
C ILE A 413 17.10 -24.33 -5.32
N ASN A 414 17.76 -25.29 -4.66
CA ASN A 414 18.07 -25.17 -3.24
C ASN A 414 19.27 -24.25 -3.02
N LEU A 415 19.01 -23.01 -2.65
CA LEU A 415 20.05 -22.02 -2.31
C LEU A 415 20.38 -22.02 -0.81
N ASN A 416 19.49 -22.51 0.06
CA ASN A 416 19.70 -22.66 1.49
C ASN A 416 20.36 -24.01 1.82
N ILE A 417 21.66 -24.11 1.60
CA ILE A 417 22.41 -25.37 1.71
C ILE A 417 22.20 -26.06 3.09
N ASN A 418 22.10 -25.26 4.15
CA ASN A 418 22.01 -25.78 5.54
C ASN A 418 20.61 -26.24 5.91
N LEU A 419 19.55 -25.66 5.31
CA LEU A 419 18.15 -25.91 5.67
C LEU A 419 17.42 -26.79 4.67
N ASN A 420 18.00 -27.00 3.48
CA ASN A 420 17.41 -27.75 2.37
C ASN A 420 16.00 -27.26 2.00
N ILE A 421 15.81 -25.95 1.98
CA ILE A 421 14.60 -25.26 1.55
C ILE A 421 14.96 -24.21 0.50
N PRO A 422 14.08 -23.88 -0.44
CA PRO A 422 14.28 -22.75 -1.34
C PRO A 422 14.53 -21.43 -0.60
N ALA A 423 15.35 -20.57 -1.18
CA ALA A 423 15.51 -19.21 -0.66
C ALA A 423 14.26 -18.37 -0.93
N LEU A 424 14.03 -17.34 -0.12
CA LEU A 424 12.96 -16.37 -0.27
C LEU A 424 13.56 -15.01 -0.58
N ASN A 425 12.73 -14.09 -1.09
CA ASN A 425 13.12 -12.71 -1.34
C ASN A 425 14.26 -12.60 -2.35
N LEU A 426 14.08 -13.18 -3.52
CA LEU A 426 15.12 -13.22 -4.55
C LEU A 426 15.25 -11.87 -5.25
N SER A 427 16.39 -11.20 -5.09
CA SER A 427 16.72 -9.90 -5.69
C SER A 427 17.89 -10.04 -6.67
N PRO A 428 17.65 -10.03 -8.00
CA PRO A 428 18.69 -10.26 -8.99
C PRO A 428 19.44 -8.99 -9.39
N THR A 429 20.72 -9.15 -9.73
CA THR A 429 21.55 -8.16 -10.45
C THR A 429 22.45 -8.87 -11.44
N PHE A 430 22.90 -8.18 -12.49
CA PHE A 430 23.69 -8.77 -13.58
C PHE A 430 25.01 -8.04 -13.77
N GLY A 431 26.07 -8.81 -14.10
CA GLY A 431 27.39 -8.29 -14.40
C GLY A 431 28.37 -9.42 -14.72
N ASP A 432 29.38 -9.16 -15.53
CA ASP A 432 30.46 -10.13 -15.87
C ASP A 432 31.40 -10.30 -14.67
N LEU A 433 31.28 -11.41 -13.95
CA LEU A 433 32.08 -11.71 -12.74
C LEU A 433 33.19 -12.74 -12.97
N ASP A 434 33.25 -13.39 -14.14
CA ASP A 434 34.32 -14.34 -14.46
C ASP A 434 35.19 -13.87 -15.64
N GLY A 435 34.89 -12.75 -16.26
CA GLY A 435 35.69 -12.07 -17.26
C GLY A 435 35.59 -12.68 -18.66
N ASP A 436 34.51 -13.41 -18.94
CA ASP A 436 34.27 -14.07 -20.23
C ASP A 436 33.45 -13.20 -21.20
N GLN A 437 33.00 -12.03 -20.77
CA GLN A 437 32.18 -11.01 -21.43
C GLN A 437 30.69 -11.36 -21.53
N ASP A 438 30.26 -12.41 -20.87
CA ASP A 438 28.84 -12.70 -20.64
C ASP A 438 28.40 -12.14 -19.30
N MET A 439 27.16 -11.65 -19.22
CA MET A 439 26.64 -11.17 -17.94
C MET A 439 26.22 -12.35 -17.07
N ASP A 440 26.87 -12.53 -15.93
CA ASP A 440 26.46 -13.43 -14.86
C ASP A 440 25.30 -12.86 -14.04
N MET A 441 24.64 -13.69 -13.24
CA MET A 441 23.56 -13.28 -12.37
C MET A 441 23.95 -13.50 -10.91
N LEU A 442 23.85 -12.44 -10.09
CA LEU A 442 24.02 -12.49 -8.65
C LEU A 442 22.66 -12.24 -8.00
N ILE A 443 22.23 -13.14 -7.11
CA ILE A 443 20.94 -13.07 -6.45
C ILE A 443 21.13 -12.90 -4.95
N GLY A 444 20.50 -11.90 -4.34
CA GLY A 444 20.36 -11.77 -2.89
C GLY A 444 19.12 -12.47 -2.36
N ASP A 445 19.16 -12.92 -1.10
CA ASP A 445 18.06 -13.64 -0.46
C ASP A 445 17.63 -13.06 0.90
N ALA A 446 16.56 -13.60 1.49
CA ALA A 446 16.02 -13.20 2.79
C ALA A 446 16.97 -13.45 3.98
N ASN A 447 17.94 -14.34 3.83
CA ASN A 447 18.93 -14.63 4.87
C ASN A 447 20.18 -13.73 4.78
N GLY A 448 20.13 -12.72 3.94
CA GLY A 448 21.24 -11.78 3.72
C GLY A 448 22.41 -12.37 2.94
N LYS A 449 22.20 -13.47 2.23
CA LYS A 449 23.20 -14.16 1.43
C LYS A 449 23.12 -13.80 -0.04
N LEU A 450 24.25 -13.97 -0.75
CA LEU A 450 24.34 -13.81 -2.18
C LEU A 450 24.62 -15.15 -2.85
N HIS A 451 24.08 -15.38 -4.05
CA HIS A 451 24.23 -16.61 -4.82
C HIS A 451 24.64 -16.28 -6.25
N LEU A 452 25.77 -16.84 -6.71
CA LEU A 452 26.29 -16.60 -8.05
C LEU A 452 25.83 -17.69 -9.02
N PHE A 453 25.30 -17.25 -10.16
CA PHE A 453 24.98 -18.08 -11.31
C PHE A 453 25.79 -17.60 -12.52
N ASN A 454 26.64 -18.47 -13.05
CA ASN A 454 27.38 -18.16 -14.27
C ASN A 454 26.50 -18.35 -15.50
N ASN A 455 26.59 -17.43 -16.43
CA ASN A 455 26.04 -17.56 -17.77
C ASN A 455 26.89 -18.57 -18.57
N THR A 456 26.26 -19.39 -19.39
CA THR A 456 26.95 -20.40 -20.19
C THR A 456 27.28 -19.92 -21.59
N GLY A 457 27.12 -18.63 -21.89
CA GLY A 457 27.39 -18.05 -23.21
C GLY A 457 26.36 -18.42 -24.28
N SER A 458 25.21 -18.95 -23.91
CA SER A 458 24.13 -19.24 -24.85
C SER A 458 23.24 -18.01 -25.11
N ASN A 459 22.56 -17.97 -26.27
CA ASN A 459 21.54 -16.98 -26.55
C ASN A 459 20.21 -17.67 -26.92
N PRO A 460 19.14 -17.52 -26.14
CA PRO A 460 19.10 -16.79 -24.88
C PRO A 460 19.99 -17.41 -23.78
N PRO A 461 20.36 -16.64 -22.72
CA PRO A 461 21.30 -17.06 -21.70
C PRO A 461 20.72 -18.21 -20.86
N ASN A 462 21.60 -19.10 -20.44
CA ASN A 462 21.32 -20.16 -19.50
C ASN A 462 22.23 -20.00 -18.27
N PHE A 463 21.64 -19.81 -17.12
CA PHE A 463 22.36 -19.58 -15.87
C PHE A 463 22.48 -20.86 -15.05
N VAL A 464 23.69 -21.16 -14.61
CA VAL A 464 24.00 -22.33 -13.80
C VAL A 464 24.57 -21.89 -12.46
N LEU A 465 24.01 -22.40 -11.35
CA LEU A 465 24.50 -22.10 -10.01
C LEU A 465 25.99 -22.44 -9.92
N ALA A 466 26.82 -21.42 -9.79
CA ALA A 466 28.27 -21.53 -9.65
C ALA A 466 28.68 -21.60 -8.18
N GLU A 467 28.13 -20.73 -7.33
CA GLU A 467 28.45 -20.69 -5.90
C GLU A 467 27.21 -20.22 -5.10
N ALA A 468 26.68 -21.09 -4.27
CA ALA A 468 25.71 -20.70 -3.25
C ALA A 468 26.45 -20.06 -2.07
N GLU A 469 25.84 -19.06 -1.42
CA GLU A 469 26.49 -18.23 -0.39
C GLU A 469 27.83 -17.64 -0.90
N TYR A 470 27.75 -16.93 -2.03
CA TYR A 470 28.89 -16.39 -2.78
C TYR A 470 29.87 -15.63 -1.90
N LYS A 471 31.14 -16.10 -1.91
CA LYS A 471 32.26 -15.56 -1.12
C LYS A 471 31.95 -15.46 0.39
N SER A 472 30.95 -16.16 0.89
CA SER A 472 30.47 -16.08 2.27
C SER A 472 30.08 -14.66 2.70
N LEU A 473 29.68 -13.81 1.75
CA LEU A 473 29.15 -12.48 2.03
C LEU A 473 27.81 -12.61 2.75
N ASP A 474 27.65 -11.86 3.84
CA ASP A 474 26.50 -11.92 4.73
C ASP A 474 26.21 -10.53 5.28
N VAL A 475 25.04 -9.98 4.98
CA VAL A 475 24.59 -8.67 5.46
C VAL A 475 23.50 -8.76 6.51
N GLY A 476 23.21 -9.95 7.02
CA GLY A 476 22.22 -10.20 8.06
C GLY A 476 20.90 -10.69 7.51
N TYR A 477 20.00 -9.81 7.08
CA TYR A 477 18.71 -10.17 6.53
C TYR A 477 18.35 -9.32 5.30
N PHE A 478 17.77 -9.97 4.29
CA PHE A 478 17.25 -9.34 3.07
C PHE A 478 18.32 -8.62 2.25
N ALA A 479 19.17 -9.37 1.59
CA ALA A 479 20.19 -8.80 0.70
C ALA A 479 19.58 -8.27 -0.61
N PHE A 480 19.84 -6.99 -0.92
CA PHE A 480 19.49 -6.33 -2.18
C PHE A 480 20.75 -5.85 -2.90
N PRO A 481 21.39 -6.72 -3.70
CA PRO A 481 22.66 -6.40 -4.33
C PRO A 481 22.50 -5.56 -5.60
N GLN A 482 23.53 -4.77 -5.88
CA GLN A 482 23.81 -4.20 -7.19
C GLN A 482 25.27 -4.42 -7.56
N LEU A 483 25.54 -4.98 -8.73
CA LEU A 483 26.85 -5.03 -9.35
C LEU A 483 27.12 -3.73 -10.09
N VAL A 484 28.17 -2.99 -9.72
CA VAL A 484 28.51 -1.70 -10.32
C VAL A 484 29.96 -1.34 -9.98
N ASP A 485 30.68 -0.68 -10.88
CA ASP A 485 32.04 -0.16 -10.66
C ASP A 485 31.93 1.15 -9.86
N VAL A 486 31.97 1.06 -8.53
CA VAL A 486 31.73 2.21 -7.63
C VAL A 486 32.90 3.18 -7.60
N ASN A 487 34.12 2.65 -7.65
CA ASN A 487 35.37 3.42 -7.53
C ASN A 487 35.95 3.84 -8.89
N ARG A 488 35.33 3.44 -10.01
CA ARG A 488 35.72 3.70 -11.40
C ARG A 488 37.08 3.15 -11.77
N ASP A 489 37.44 1.98 -11.21
CA ASP A 489 38.71 1.29 -11.55
C ASP A 489 38.56 0.25 -12.67
N GLY A 490 37.36 0.03 -13.16
CA GLY A 490 37.02 -0.90 -14.23
C GLY A 490 36.66 -2.31 -13.73
N LEU A 491 36.56 -2.53 -12.42
CA LEU A 491 36.12 -3.78 -11.82
C LEU A 491 34.70 -3.61 -11.23
N LEU A 492 33.90 -4.68 -11.31
CA LEU A 492 32.59 -4.65 -10.67
C LEU A 492 32.72 -4.87 -9.18
N ASP A 493 32.24 -3.91 -8.42
CA ASP A 493 32.03 -3.96 -6.97
C ASP A 493 30.60 -4.43 -6.65
N ILE A 494 30.29 -4.61 -5.36
CA ILE A 494 28.94 -4.92 -4.90
C ILE A 494 28.48 -3.87 -3.88
N ILE A 495 27.35 -3.24 -4.15
CA ILE A 495 26.60 -2.48 -3.13
C ILE A 495 25.43 -3.36 -2.70
N ILE A 496 25.18 -3.46 -1.38
CA ILE A 496 24.12 -4.32 -0.84
C ILE A 496 23.31 -3.54 0.18
N GLY A 497 22.02 -3.41 -0.06
CA GLY A 497 21.07 -2.97 0.94
C GLY A 497 20.56 -4.14 1.77
N GLU A 498 19.94 -3.84 2.92
CA GLU A 498 19.52 -4.85 3.87
C GLU A 498 18.35 -4.38 4.77
N GLN A 499 17.87 -5.27 5.65
CA GLN A 499 16.67 -5.03 6.47
C GLN A 499 16.77 -3.85 7.42
N SER A 500 17.92 -3.59 8.06
CA SER A 500 18.04 -2.50 9.03
C SER A 500 17.94 -1.13 8.38
N GLY A 501 18.30 -1.01 7.10
CA GLY A 501 18.24 0.23 6.34
C GLY A 501 19.60 0.84 6.04
N THR A 502 20.68 0.14 6.38
CA THR A 502 22.05 0.56 6.05
C THR A 502 22.45 0.08 4.66
N ILE A 503 23.52 0.63 4.11
CA ILE A 503 24.12 0.21 2.85
C ILE A 503 25.50 -0.41 3.15
N ASN A 504 25.74 -1.56 2.53
CA ASN A 504 27.02 -2.26 2.60
C ASN A 504 27.75 -2.15 1.26
N TYR A 505 29.05 -1.94 1.28
CA TYR A 505 29.91 -1.86 0.11
C TYR A 505 31.02 -2.88 0.18
N CYS A 506 31.17 -3.66 -0.88
CA CYS A 506 32.23 -4.65 -1.05
C CYS A 506 33.04 -4.28 -2.28
N GLU A 507 34.27 -3.78 -2.07
CA GLU A 507 35.21 -3.45 -3.15
C GLU A 507 35.82 -4.72 -3.73
N ASN A 508 35.87 -4.80 -5.06
CA ASN A 508 36.60 -5.86 -5.76
C ASN A 508 38.09 -5.53 -5.84
N THR A 509 38.87 -6.12 -4.96
CA THR A 509 40.33 -5.96 -4.93
C THR A 509 41.09 -7.00 -5.78
N GLY A 510 40.35 -7.84 -6.52
CA GLY A 510 40.87 -8.89 -7.37
C GLY A 510 41.10 -8.47 -8.83
N THR A 511 40.52 -9.23 -9.75
CA THR A 511 40.53 -8.93 -11.20
C THR A 511 39.13 -9.19 -11.77
N ALA A 512 38.88 -8.74 -13.01
CA ALA A 512 37.58 -8.99 -13.67
C ALA A 512 37.26 -10.49 -13.78
N SER A 513 38.27 -11.36 -14.00
CA SER A 513 38.06 -12.81 -14.09
C SER A 513 38.23 -13.58 -12.78
N SER A 514 38.55 -12.91 -11.70
CA SER A 514 38.74 -13.52 -10.37
C SER A 514 38.49 -12.46 -9.29
N PRO A 515 37.24 -12.05 -9.10
CA PRO A 515 36.90 -11.02 -8.12
C PRO A 515 37.17 -11.49 -6.69
N THR A 516 37.61 -10.55 -5.85
CA THR A 516 37.92 -10.76 -4.44
C THR A 516 37.29 -9.65 -3.60
N PHE A 517 36.44 -10.05 -2.66
CA PHE A 517 35.70 -9.17 -1.78
C PHE A 517 36.10 -9.46 -0.32
N ASP A 518 37.26 -8.90 0.09
CA ASP A 518 37.85 -9.23 1.40
C ASP A 518 37.23 -8.47 2.57
N THR A 519 36.54 -7.38 2.30
CA THR A 519 36.01 -6.46 3.33
C THR A 519 34.63 -5.99 2.98
N ILE A 520 33.72 -6.00 3.96
CA ILE A 520 32.44 -5.30 3.88
C ILE A 520 32.58 -3.99 4.62
N ILE A 521 32.33 -2.86 3.95
CA ILE A 521 32.21 -1.57 4.56
C ILE A 521 30.74 -1.37 4.90
N GLU A 522 30.39 -1.54 6.16
CA GLU A 522 29.05 -1.29 6.68
C GLU A 522 28.79 0.23 6.76
N TYR A 523 27.53 0.67 6.72
CA TYR A 523 27.14 2.07 6.74
C TYR A 523 27.83 2.92 5.65
N PHE A 524 27.93 2.37 4.44
CA PHE A 524 28.54 3.06 3.31
C PHE A 524 27.88 4.43 3.07
N GLY A 525 28.70 5.47 2.98
CA GLY A 525 28.23 6.84 2.87
C GLY A 525 27.57 7.40 4.15
N GLY A 526 27.60 6.67 5.26
CA GLY A 526 26.91 7.05 6.50
C GLY A 526 25.39 6.92 6.41
N ILE A 527 24.91 6.13 5.44
CA ILE A 527 23.46 5.98 5.17
C ILE A 527 22.84 5.02 6.16
N ASP A 528 21.76 5.49 6.80
CA ASP A 528 20.84 4.74 7.63
C ASP A 528 19.45 5.33 7.45
N ILE A 529 18.55 4.55 6.82
CA ILE A 529 17.18 4.95 6.53
C ILE A 529 16.17 4.22 7.43
N GLU A 530 16.62 3.80 8.63
CA GLU A 530 15.75 3.18 9.62
C GLU A 530 14.54 4.07 9.93
N SER A 531 13.35 3.49 9.89
CA SER A 531 12.13 4.19 10.28
C SER A 531 12.04 4.37 11.79
N ASN A 532 11.73 5.57 12.25
CA ASN A 532 11.49 5.84 13.68
C ASN A 532 10.26 5.09 14.26
N ILE A 533 9.42 4.51 13.42
CA ILE A 533 8.18 3.82 13.81
C ILE A 533 8.44 2.33 14.03
N ILE A 534 9.30 1.77 13.20
CA ILE A 534 9.71 0.36 13.26
C ILE A 534 11.22 0.30 13.06
N SER A 535 11.91 -0.53 13.83
CA SER A 535 13.36 -0.72 13.70
C SER A 535 13.69 -1.52 12.43
N SER A 536 13.37 -0.94 11.26
CA SER A 536 13.62 -1.53 9.94
C SER A 536 13.59 -0.44 8.88
N GLY A 537 14.60 -0.39 8.03
CA GLY A 537 14.71 0.56 6.93
C GLY A 537 14.44 -0.07 5.56
N PHE A 538 14.81 -1.34 5.37
CA PHE A 538 14.69 -2.08 4.11
C PHE A 538 15.31 -1.34 2.94
N SER A 539 16.61 -1.04 3.04
CA SER A 539 17.32 -0.30 2.00
C SER A 539 17.47 -1.12 0.72
N THR A 540 17.15 -0.52 -0.42
CA THR A 540 17.30 -1.12 -1.75
C THR A 540 18.09 -0.15 -2.64
N PRO A 541 19.43 -0.24 -2.66
CA PRO A 541 20.27 0.73 -3.33
C PRO A 541 20.26 0.56 -4.85
N LYS A 542 20.30 1.69 -5.56
CA LYS A 542 20.57 1.78 -6.99
C LYS A 542 21.51 2.96 -7.25
N LEU A 543 22.80 2.67 -7.46
CA LEU A 543 23.77 3.64 -7.91
C LEU A 543 23.57 3.87 -9.40
N TYR A 544 23.42 5.11 -9.78
CA TYR A 544 23.17 5.54 -11.14
C TYR A 544 24.18 6.60 -11.58
N ASP A 545 24.77 6.43 -12.77
CA ASP A 545 25.68 7.42 -13.35
C ASP A 545 24.86 8.49 -14.09
N ASN A 546 24.72 9.64 -13.47
CA ASN A 546 24.05 10.80 -14.04
C ASN A 546 25.07 11.72 -14.72
N ASN A 547 25.35 11.47 -16.01
CA ASN A 547 26.30 12.27 -16.81
C ASN A 547 27.71 12.39 -16.20
N GLY A 548 28.25 11.30 -15.67
CA GLY A 548 29.60 11.21 -15.13
C GLY A 548 29.71 11.48 -13.63
N LEU A 549 28.60 11.72 -12.96
CA LEU A 549 28.51 11.82 -11.49
C LEU A 549 27.53 10.75 -10.98
N TYR A 550 27.91 10.09 -9.90
CA TYR A 550 27.05 9.12 -9.26
C TYR A 550 25.98 9.78 -8.37
N GLU A 551 24.76 9.31 -8.54
CA GLU A 551 23.65 9.49 -7.60
C GLU A 551 23.23 8.12 -7.05
N LEU A 552 22.99 8.00 -5.76
CA LEU A 552 22.53 6.79 -5.11
C LEU A 552 21.06 6.94 -4.71
N TYR A 553 20.23 6.14 -5.33
CA TYR A 553 18.80 6.04 -5.01
C TYR A 553 18.60 4.87 -4.04
N VAL A 554 17.90 5.08 -2.95
CA VAL A 554 17.67 4.06 -1.92
C VAL A 554 16.18 3.98 -1.61
N GLY A 555 15.54 2.91 -2.06
CA GLY A 555 14.17 2.59 -1.66
C GLY A 555 14.10 2.16 -0.20
N SER A 556 12.93 2.31 0.42
CA SER A 556 12.75 2.15 1.86
C SER A 556 11.56 1.27 2.24
N PHE A 557 11.49 0.91 3.52
CA PHE A 557 10.35 0.21 4.11
C PHE A 557 9.03 0.98 3.93
N THR A 558 9.04 2.30 4.10
CA THR A 558 7.86 3.18 3.98
C THR A 558 7.44 3.46 2.53
N GLY A 559 8.25 3.04 1.54
CA GLY A 559 7.98 3.25 0.12
C GLY A 559 8.55 4.55 -0.45
N GLU A 560 9.17 5.38 0.37
CA GLU A 560 9.94 6.54 -0.07
C GLU A 560 11.25 6.10 -0.73
N THR A 561 11.74 6.89 -1.67
CA THR A 561 13.07 6.71 -2.26
C THR A 561 13.95 7.90 -1.88
N TYR A 562 14.99 7.63 -1.13
CA TYR A 562 16.00 8.62 -0.75
C TYR A 562 17.04 8.74 -1.87
N VAL A 563 17.50 9.96 -2.15
CA VAL A 563 18.51 10.23 -3.17
C VAL A 563 19.70 10.92 -2.51
N PHE A 564 20.88 10.37 -2.76
CA PHE A 564 22.15 10.89 -2.22
C PHE A 564 23.11 11.21 -3.35
N ASP A 565 23.95 12.21 -3.17
CA ASP A 565 25.05 12.59 -4.05
C ASP A 565 26.39 12.74 -3.29
N ASN A 566 27.39 13.41 -3.90
CA ASN A 566 28.72 13.54 -3.34
C ASN A 566 29.43 12.20 -3.08
N ILE A 567 29.29 11.28 -4.03
CA ILE A 567 29.80 9.90 -3.95
C ILE A 567 31.19 9.80 -4.56
N ASP A 568 31.36 10.35 -5.78
CA ASP A 568 32.62 10.31 -6.52
C ASP A 568 33.77 10.91 -5.70
N ASN A 569 34.86 10.15 -5.55
CA ASN A 569 36.02 10.48 -4.73
C ASN A 569 35.73 10.67 -3.21
N ASN A 570 34.58 10.21 -2.70
CA ASN A 570 34.17 10.33 -1.31
C ASN A 570 33.75 8.99 -0.68
N LEU A 571 34.24 7.86 -1.17
CA LEU A 571 33.78 6.50 -0.81
C LEU A 571 33.99 6.14 0.68
N THR A 572 34.81 6.89 1.41
CA THR A 572 35.04 6.74 2.86
C THR A 572 34.35 7.82 3.69
N GLY A 573 33.65 8.76 3.06
CA GLY A 573 32.99 9.89 3.69
C GLY A 573 31.51 9.68 3.88
N ILE A 574 30.83 10.76 4.22
CA ILE A 574 29.36 10.83 4.34
C ILE A 574 28.80 11.38 3.03
N PHE A 575 27.78 10.76 2.50
CA PHE A 575 27.09 11.24 1.30
C PHE A 575 26.07 12.31 1.66
N ASP A 576 25.82 13.21 0.73
CA ASP A 576 24.87 14.29 0.94
C ASP A 576 23.45 13.86 0.55
N SER A 577 22.48 14.05 1.43
CA SER A 577 21.07 13.80 1.11
C SER A 577 20.56 14.91 0.19
N LEU A 578 20.25 14.55 -1.05
CA LEU A 578 19.79 15.48 -2.09
C LEU A 578 18.30 15.73 -2.02
N THR A 579 17.49 14.66 -2.00
CA THR A 579 16.01 14.73 -1.98
C THR A 579 15.38 13.41 -1.55
N ILE A 580 14.09 13.46 -1.27
CA ILE A 580 13.26 12.26 -1.09
C ILE A 580 12.18 12.28 -2.17
N LEU A 581 12.08 11.19 -2.93
CA LEU A 581 11.01 10.98 -3.90
C LEU A 581 9.87 10.24 -3.19
N ASN A 582 8.73 10.89 -3.04
CA ASN A 582 7.53 10.24 -2.54
C ASN A 582 6.67 9.79 -3.72
N LEU A 583 6.86 8.56 -4.16
CA LEU A 583 6.18 7.98 -5.31
C LEU A 583 4.84 7.34 -4.93
N ASN A 584 4.59 7.12 -3.63
CA ASN A 584 3.37 6.54 -3.05
C ASN A 584 2.98 5.18 -3.65
N GLU A 585 3.96 4.31 -3.88
CA GLU A 585 3.74 3.00 -4.54
C GLU A 585 3.56 1.83 -3.56
N GLY A 586 3.44 2.12 -2.29
CA GLY A 586 3.38 1.12 -1.20
C GLY A 586 4.76 0.87 -0.60
N GLY A 587 4.81 0.07 0.47
CA GLY A 587 6.01 -0.17 1.24
C GLY A 587 7.04 -1.08 0.56
N LYS A 588 8.26 -1.08 1.09
CA LYS A 588 9.42 -1.87 0.63
C LYS A 588 9.68 -1.67 -0.86
N SER A 589 9.83 -0.41 -1.25
CA SER A 589 10.05 -0.04 -2.65
C SER A 589 11.44 -0.43 -3.12
N MET A 590 11.56 -0.90 -4.36
CA MET A 590 12.82 -1.08 -5.08
C MET A 590 12.69 -0.50 -6.49
N ILE A 591 13.74 0.15 -6.97
CA ILE A 591 13.73 0.80 -8.26
C ILE A 591 14.70 0.15 -9.26
N ALA A 592 14.27 0.08 -10.52
CA ALA A 592 15.12 -0.10 -11.67
C ALA A 592 15.12 1.18 -12.52
N MET A 593 16.28 1.56 -13.05
CA MET A 593 16.48 2.81 -13.78
C MET A 593 17.13 2.51 -15.13
N SER A 594 16.55 3.04 -16.20
CA SER A 594 17.11 3.01 -17.56
C SER A 594 16.35 4.02 -18.44
N ASP A 595 16.95 4.46 -19.53
CA ASP A 595 16.23 5.10 -20.63
C ASP A 595 15.65 3.98 -21.51
N ILE A 596 14.38 3.63 -21.33
CA ILE A 596 13.75 2.51 -22.04
C ILE A 596 12.98 2.95 -23.29
N ASN A 597 12.82 4.25 -23.49
CA ASN A 597 12.10 4.85 -24.61
C ASN A 597 13.01 5.72 -25.52
N ASN A 598 14.34 5.72 -25.26
CA ASN A 598 15.37 6.40 -26.02
C ASN A 598 15.16 7.94 -26.13
N ASP A 599 14.55 8.55 -25.14
CA ASP A 599 14.33 10.00 -25.08
C ASP A 599 15.49 10.77 -24.43
N GLN A 600 16.57 10.06 -24.06
CA GLN A 600 17.78 10.53 -23.38
C GLN A 600 17.51 10.98 -21.93
N LYS A 601 16.43 10.51 -21.34
CA LYS A 601 16.11 10.69 -19.93
C LYS A 601 15.93 9.35 -19.24
N THR A 602 16.05 9.36 -17.94
CA THR A 602 15.95 8.13 -17.16
C THR A 602 14.49 7.87 -16.79
N ASP A 603 14.03 6.68 -17.14
CA ASP A 603 12.76 6.13 -16.68
C ASP A 603 12.97 5.29 -15.42
N LEU A 604 11.92 5.15 -14.60
CA LEU A 604 11.92 4.32 -13.40
C LEU A 604 10.84 3.25 -13.47
N ILE A 605 11.20 2.03 -13.11
CA ILE A 605 10.23 1.01 -12.70
C ILE A 605 10.36 0.82 -11.19
N VAL A 606 9.25 0.98 -10.49
CA VAL A 606 9.18 0.85 -9.04
C VAL A 606 8.40 -0.41 -8.69
N GLY A 607 9.07 -1.34 -8.02
CA GLY A 607 8.45 -2.48 -7.40
C GLY A 607 8.09 -2.20 -5.94
N ASN A 608 7.13 -2.92 -5.41
CA ASN A 608 6.66 -2.77 -4.04
C ASN A 608 6.31 -4.11 -3.39
N TYR A 609 5.94 -4.07 -2.11
CA TYR A 609 5.64 -5.27 -1.34
C TYR A 609 4.34 -5.97 -1.76
N SER A 610 3.38 -5.28 -2.37
CA SER A 610 2.14 -5.87 -2.88
C SER A 610 2.31 -6.66 -4.20
N GLY A 611 3.54 -6.91 -4.62
CA GLY A 611 3.83 -7.78 -5.78
C GLY A 611 3.63 -7.12 -7.14
N GLY A 612 3.45 -5.82 -7.20
CA GLY A 612 3.23 -5.10 -8.45
C GLY A 612 4.33 -4.13 -8.84
N LEU A 613 4.20 -3.60 -10.05
CA LEU A 613 5.12 -2.64 -10.64
C LEU A 613 4.39 -1.34 -11.00
N SER A 614 5.13 -0.25 -10.94
CA SER A 614 4.73 1.07 -11.42
C SER A 614 5.78 1.62 -12.35
N TYR A 615 5.36 2.24 -13.45
CA TYR A 615 6.25 2.87 -14.42
C TYR A 615 6.15 4.39 -14.33
N PHE A 616 7.30 5.04 -14.28
CA PHE A 616 7.46 6.48 -14.29
C PHE A 616 8.41 6.89 -15.40
N SER A 617 7.97 7.79 -16.24
CA SER A 617 8.81 8.44 -17.25
C SER A 617 9.19 9.85 -16.82
N SER A 618 10.30 10.36 -17.35
CA SER A 618 10.76 11.72 -17.13
C SER A 618 10.46 12.65 -18.30
N ASP A 619 9.53 12.30 -19.18
CA ASP A 619 9.21 13.07 -20.38
C ASP A 619 8.53 14.42 -20.07
N SER A 620 8.84 15.45 -20.85
CA SER A 620 8.49 16.84 -20.60
C SER A 620 7.08 17.25 -21.08
N LEU A 621 6.08 16.38 -20.96
CA LEU A 621 4.71 16.85 -21.03
C LEU A 621 4.35 17.50 -19.70
N VAL A 622 4.45 18.81 -19.67
CA VAL A 622 4.06 19.67 -18.55
C VAL A 622 2.59 19.43 -18.23
N VAL A 623 2.31 18.45 -17.38
CA VAL A 623 1.15 18.49 -16.52
C VAL A 623 1.69 18.88 -15.16
N SER A 624 1.45 20.10 -14.74
CA SER A 624 1.85 20.61 -13.43
C SER A 624 1.24 19.74 -12.34
N HIS A 625 1.98 18.73 -11.91
CA HIS A 625 1.68 18.06 -10.65
C HIS A 625 2.16 18.97 -9.52
N PHE A 626 1.21 19.48 -8.77
CA PHE A 626 1.54 19.99 -7.44
C PHE A 626 1.99 18.80 -6.60
N THR A 627 3.29 18.68 -6.41
CA THR A 627 3.82 17.79 -5.38
C THR A 627 3.33 18.32 -4.04
N ASN A 628 2.42 17.59 -3.42
CA ASN A 628 2.13 17.80 -2.01
C ASN A 628 3.38 17.38 -1.21
N TYR A 629 4.23 18.35 -0.92
CA TYR A 629 5.17 18.19 0.17
C TYR A 629 4.37 17.93 1.44
N SER A 630 4.69 16.86 2.16
CA SER A 630 4.24 16.66 3.52
C SER A 630 4.65 17.91 4.31
N SER A 631 3.70 18.81 4.50
CA SER A 631 3.92 20.08 5.13
C SER A 631 4.04 19.87 6.64
N LYS A 632 5.22 20.10 7.17
CA LYS A 632 5.22 20.85 8.43
C LYS A 632 4.62 22.20 8.03
N GLU A 633 3.31 22.34 8.13
CA GLU A 633 2.57 23.46 7.59
C GLU A 633 3.13 24.77 8.07
N LEU A 634 3.40 25.66 7.11
CA LEU A 634 3.64 27.06 7.41
C LEU A 634 2.29 27.64 7.83
N ASN A 635 1.98 27.59 9.12
CA ASN A 635 0.71 28.09 9.63
C ASN A 635 0.69 29.61 9.54
N ILE A 636 -0.10 30.12 8.62
CA ILE A 636 -0.30 31.55 8.40
C ILE A 636 -1.75 31.95 8.70
N TYR A 637 -1.91 33.00 9.47
CA TYR A 637 -3.22 33.53 9.84
C TYR A 637 -3.20 35.03 10.19
N PRO A 638 -4.33 35.75 10.01
CA PRO A 638 -5.52 35.33 9.31
C PRO A 638 -5.30 35.23 7.79
N ASN A 639 -5.98 34.30 7.11
CA ASN A 639 -6.03 34.19 5.67
C ASN A 639 -7.49 33.98 5.23
N PRO A 640 -8.13 34.94 4.55
CA PRO A 640 -7.60 36.24 4.08
C PRO A 640 -7.24 37.25 5.18
N THR A 641 -6.27 38.13 4.91
CA THR A 641 -5.86 39.22 5.80
C THR A 641 -6.13 40.58 5.21
N SER A 642 -6.30 41.59 6.06
CA SER A 642 -6.45 42.99 5.63
C SER A 642 -5.20 43.83 5.90
N ARG A 643 -4.30 43.41 6.77
CA ARG A 643 -3.11 44.15 7.15
C ARG A 643 -2.00 43.28 7.74
N TYR A 644 -2.30 42.42 8.68
CA TYR A 644 -1.28 41.66 9.42
C TYR A 644 -1.38 40.19 9.09
N LEU A 645 -0.26 39.56 8.78
CA LEU A 645 -0.15 38.11 8.56
C LEU A 645 0.80 37.52 9.59
N SER A 646 0.31 36.67 10.46
CA SER A 646 1.11 35.92 11.41
C SER A 646 1.57 34.62 10.80
N ILE A 647 2.85 34.29 10.98
CA ILE A 647 3.49 33.06 10.51
C ILE A 647 3.99 32.31 11.74
N ASN A 648 3.42 31.14 11.99
CA ASN A 648 3.75 30.32 13.15
C ASN A 648 4.41 29.02 12.68
N ASN A 649 5.73 28.93 12.85
CA ASN A 649 6.52 27.76 12.49
C ASN A 649 7.94 27.91 13.06
N ALA A 650 8.56 26.80 13.45
CA ALA A 650 9.94 26.78 13.94
C ALA A 650 11.02 27.03 12.86
N ILE A 651 10.63 27.26 11.59
CA ILE A 651 11.56 27.51 10.49
C ILE A 651 12.04 28.95 10.54
N SER A 652 13.35 29.14 10.58
CA SER A 652 14.01 30.43 10.45
C SER A 652 14.70 30.58 9.09
N GLY A 653 14.80 31.79 8.57
CA GLY A 653 15.46 32.09 7.29
C GLY A 653 14.83 33.26 6.55
N ASP A 654 15.28 33.51 5.32
CA ASP A 654 14.73 34.56 4.46
C ASP A 654 13.31 34.24 4.06
N LEU A 655 12.37 35.08 4.43
CA LEU A 655 10.98 35.03 4.11
C LEU A 655 10.69 35.99 2.95
N LEU A 656 10.12 35.48 1.89
CA LEU A 656 9.78 36.25 0.70
C LEU A 656 8.26 36.25 0.52
N ILE A 657 7.70 37.42 0.22
CA ILE A 657 6.33 37.52 -0.29
C ILE A 657 6.42 37.81 -1.78
N LEU A 658 5.72 36.98 -2.56
CA LEU A 658 5.69 37.04 -4.01
C LEU A 658 4.28 37.43 -4.47
N ASN A 659 4.18 38.23 -5.53
CA ASN A 659 2.92 38.50 -6.18
C ASN A 659 2.52 37.35 -7.14
N SER A 660 1.39 37.48 -7.83
CA SER A 660 0.88 36.47 -8.79
C SER A 660 1.77 36.26 -10.03
N LEU A 661 2.74 37.15 -10.28
CA LEU A 661 3.73 37.04 -11.35
C LEU A 661 5.05 36.40 -10.87
N GLY A 662 5.16 36.08 -9.57
CA GLY A 662 6.36 35.51 -8.97
C GLY A 662 7.41 36.55 -8.58
N GLU A 663 7.09 37.85 -8.64
CA GLU A 663 8.01 38.92 -8.24
C GLU A 663 8.02 39.10 -6.72
N VAL A 664 9.20 39.27 -6.12
CA VAL A 664 9.35 39.53 -4.67
C VAL A 664 8.85 40.94 -4.35
N VAL A 665 7.78 41.04 -3.59
CA VAL A 665 7.19 42.32 -3.15
C VAL A 665 7.49 42.67 -1.72
N LEU A 666 7.92 41.70 -0.91
CA LEU A 666 8.40 41.93 0.45
C LEU A 666 9.41 40.82 0.82
N GLN A 667 10.52 41.24 1.47
CA GLN A 667 11.53 40.34 2.01
C GLN A 667 11.76 40.62 3.48
N HIS A 668 11.79 39.55 4.28
CA HIS A 668 11.99 39.64 5.72
C HIS A 668 12.81 38.46 6.24
N ASN A 669 13.64 38.63 7.27
CA ASN A 669 14.36 37.51 7.86
C ASN A 669 13.65 37.02 9.11
N LYS A 670 13.06 35.83 9.06
CA LYS A 670 12.37 35.22 10.19
C LYS A 670 13.36 34.57 11.13
N SER A 671 13.42 35.07 12.34
CA SER A 671 14.37 34.62 13.39
C SER A 671 13.72 33.96 14.60
N ILE A 672 12.38 34.03 14.72
CA ILE A 672 11.62 33.51 15.86
C ILE A 672 10.49 32.56 15.38
N GLU A 673 10.02 31.70 16.28
CA GLU A 673 9.02 30.68 15.98
C GLU A 673 7.69 31.28 15.48
N LYS A 674 7.28 32.43 16.04
CA LYS A 674 6.09 33.16 15.58
C LYS A 674 6.46 34.57 15.20
N GLU A 675 6.11 34.98 13.98
CA GLU A 675 6.37 36.30 13.45
C GLU A 675 5.12 36.89 12.80
N THR A 676 4.97 38.23 12.88
CA THR A 676 3.80 38.93 12.29
C THR A 676 4.33 40.03 11.37
N LEU A 677 3.90 39.92 10.10
CA LEU A 677 4.25 40.89 9.04
C LEU A 677 3.14 41.96 8.91
N ASP A 678 3.55 43.20 8.74
CA ASP A 678 2.65 44.30 8.32
C ASP A 678 2.63 44.35 6.79
N LEU A 679 1.48 44.11 6.19
CA LEU A 679 1.24 44.06 4.75
C LEU A 679 0.59 45.34 4.22
N ASN A 680 0.64 46.46 4.95
CA ASN A 680 -0.08 47.68 4.62
C ASN A 680 0.32 48.31 3.26
N GLU A 681 1.48 47.93 2.71
CA GLU A 681 1.97 48.36 1.41
C GLU A 681 1.49 47.48 0.25
N LEU A 682 0.86 46.33 0.55
CA LEU A 682 0.37 45.40 -0.47
C LEU A 682 -1.07 45.74 -0.84
N SER A 683 -1.34 45.80 -2.14
CA SER A 683 -2.70 45.96 -2.65
C SER A 683 -3.51 44.67 -2.48
N ALA A 684 -4.85 44.78 -2.48
CA ALA A 684 -5.72 43.60 -2.47
C ALA A 684 -5.38 42.65 -3.62
N GLY A 685 -5.17 41.37 -3.30
CA GLY A 685 -4.73 40.39 -4.28
C GLY A 685 -4.29 39.07 -3.67
N ILE A 686 -3.85 38.17 -4.55
CA ILE A 686 -3.29 36.84 -4.19
C ILE A 686 -1.77 36.96 -4.12
N TYR A 687 -1.20 36.44 -3.04
CA TYR A 687 0.23 36.42 -2.78
C TYR A 687 0.69 35.05 -2.31
N LEU A 688 1.99 34.80 -2.45
CA LEU A 688 2.66 33.61 -1.93
C LEU A 688 3.66 34.04 -0.86
N VAL A 689 3.65 33.41 0.30
CA VAL A 689 4.74 33.51 1.27
C VAL A 689 5.67 32.31 1.12
N LYS A 690 6.96 32.57 0.94
CA LYS A 690 8.00 31.54 0.77
C LYS A 690 9.08 31.70 1.82
N ILE A 691 9.47 30.61 2.46
CA ILE A 691 10.62 30.52 3.36
C ILE A 691 11.34 29.18 3.13
N LYS A 692 12.59 29.21 2.71
CA LYS A 692 13.32 28.04 2.24
C LYS A 692 12.49 27.28 1.16
N ASN A 693 12.17 26.03 1.41
CA ASN A 693 11.40 25.16 0.50
C ASN A 693 9.88 25.22 0.74
N TYR A 694 9.41 26.06 1.69
CA TYR A 694 7.98 26.16 2.02
C TYR A 694 7.34 27.34 1.31
N THR A 695 6.19 27.12 0.69
CA THR A 695 5.42 28.17 0.02
C THR A 695 3.93 27.99 0.33
N VAL A 696 3.30 29.06 0.83
CA VAL A 696 1.87 29.05 1.17
C VAL A 696 1.19 30.26 0.53
N LYS A 697 0.01 30.03 -0.02
CA LYS A 697 -0.84 31.07 -0.62
C LYS A 697 -1.63 31.82 0.45
N PHE A 698 -1.73 33.15 0.33
CA PHE A 698 -2.66 33.97 1.11
C PHE A 698 -3.30 35.07 0.28
N ILE A 699 -4.35 35.65 0.83
CA ILE A 699 -5.14 36.70 0.17
C ILE A 699 -5.09 37.96 1.04
N VAL A 700 -4.74 39.10 0.44
CA VAL A 700 -4.89 40.45 1.01
C VAL A 700 -6.22 41.03 0.53
N LYS A 701 -7.06 41.53 1.47
CA LYS A 701 -8.37 42.14 1.19
C LYS A 701 -8.27 43.64 1.15
#